data_a5c32dda1b2b78a6385eb5e5d9cab63c
#
_entry.id   a5c32dda1b2b78a6385eb5e5d9cab63c
#
_cell.length_a   1.000
_cell.length_b   1.000
_cell.length_c   1.000
_cell.angle_alpha   90.00
_cell.angle_beta   90.00
_cell.angle_gamma   90.00
#
_symmetry.space_group_name_H-M   'P 1'
#
loop_
_entity.id
_entity.type
_entity.pdbx_description
1 polymer ?
#
loop_
_entity_poly.entity_id
_entity_poly.type
_entity_poly.pdbx_seq_one_letter_code
_entity_poly.pdbx_strand_id
1 'polypeptide(L)'
;MYTKLISIIILVGLLSNYSFGQNKVVTISGLIKDKADKSALPYVNVILKTEKDSEFVTGTVSNDEGRFTLSNIKPNNYYLEISFIGYVTKIQSIYVGSLSDFLDIAIINLEKDIHTLSEVTISVKQDEISSKMDKKTFKVEDNISQSGGSVLQTMQNLPGVTVQDGKVQLRGNDKITVLIDGKQTALTGFGSQSGLDNIPASAIEKIEIINNPSSKYDANGNAGIINIVMRKNKEEGFNGKIGFTTGIGSLWVRQKNLPSIRPQYQFTPKINPSLSLNYRKKNLNAFFQVDNLYTQTLNKNEFVTRVYDDGPIINQQLKRNRNTNFLTSKIGFDWSINDNNTLTISGLFGSEKIIDRGDQPFFNEDNTERLRLWQFLEDELKTTVMATAAFQHKFKQAGHLLNIGFNYTFHREDEKYFYDNFLPSKTGIDAFKLLSDEQVYDFNFDYIKPLKYGRIETGIKLRARNIPTNMQFILGINSILDTNAGGWATYDELIPAIYGNYVYENKKWEAELGLRGEYVKIQYEVNPNHNTYKSDGYNYTQPFPNARLAYKINSRNKVSLFYNRRVDRPNEVDIRIFPKYDDAEIIKVGNPTLRPQFTNSFELGYKTSWDKGYFYVAAYQRVVDGTITRISSVVPNSNLIYAIFQNAGRSYNQGIEMVFTQEISKWYSINLNLNVYHNQINAFSVENKYPVPNTFVAAKQEIVSGNIKLNNTFHLPKKIDAQLTAIYLAPDIIPQGKIAQRFSIDLGIKRSLQKGKGELFLNATDIFNTMIVKKEIQGQGFKYTSTDYYETQVIRIGYNYKF
;
A
#
# COMPACT_ATOMS: atom_id res chain seq x y z
N MET A 1 17.54 36.64 -4.51
CA MET A 1 17.10 35.39 -3.87
C MET A 1 18.30 34.49 -3.50
N TYR A 2 19.40 34.54 -4.21
CA TYR A 2 20.62 33.72 -3.97
C TYR A 2 21.41 34.12 -2.72
N THR A 3 21.35 35.37 -2.29
CA THR A 3 22.09 35.88 -1.11
C THR A 3 21.53 35.39 0.24
N LYS A 4 20.26 35.05 0.33
CA LYS A 4 19.65 34.52 1.59
C LYS A 4 19.93 33.02 1.76
N LEU A 5 20.19 32.28 0.69
CA LEU A 5 20.52 30.84 0.76
C LEU A 5 21.96 30.61 1.26
N ILE A 6 22.88 31.51 0.87
CA ILE A 6 24.28 31.48 1.31
C ILE A 6 24.42 31.79 2.81
N SER A 7 23.58 32.69 3.33
CA SER A 7 23.57 33.03 4.76
C SER A 7 23.07 31.88 5.64
N ILE A 8 22.17 31.03 5.15
CA ILE A 8 21.69 29.83 5.88
C ILE A 8 22.76 28.74 5.87
N ILE A 9 23.48 28.55 4.79
CA ILE A 9 24.59 27.60 4.68
C ILE A 9 25.78 28.00 5.59
N ILE A 10 26.06 29.28 5.73
CA ILE A 10 27.10 29.79 6.63
C ILE A 10 26.67 29.66 8.10
N LEU A 11 25.37 29.82 8.43
CA LEU A 11 24.88 29.66 9.78
C LEU A 11 24.89 28.18 10.24
N VAL A 12 24.69 27.24 9.32
CA VAL A 12 24.79 25.78 9.59
C VAL A 12 26.27 25.35 9.74
N GLY A 13 27.19 26.03 9.06
CA GLY A 13 28.63 25.78 9.17
C GLY A 13 29.28 26.32 10.47
N LEU A 14 28.67 27.29 11.14
CA LEU A 14 29.17 27.87 12.40
C LEU A 14 28.71 27.18 13.67
N LEU A 15 27.75 26.20 13.58
CA LEU A 15 27.30 25.41 14.70
C LEU A 15 28.06 24.09 14.91
N SER A 16 29.10 23.84 14.11
CA SER A 16 29.81 22.54 14.13
C SER A 16 31.04 22.49 15.05
N ASN A 17 31.26 23.46 15.94
CA ASN A 17 32.40 23.45 16.88
C ASN A 17 32.00 23.31 18.35
N TYR A 18 31.07 22.37 18.67
CA TYR A 18 31.02 21.87 20.03
C TYR A 18 31.83 20.57 20.10
N SER A 19 33.07 20.65 20.58
CA SER A 19 33.86 19.51 21.01
C SER A 19 33.16 18.82 22.17
N PHE A 20 32.36 17.81 21.91
CA PHE A 20 31.95 16.85 22.94
C PHE A 20 33.17 15.96 23.25
N GLY A 21 33.53 15.90 24.52
CA GLY A 21 34.53 14.95 25.01
C GLY A 21 34.18 13.55 24.51
N GLN A 22 35.08 12.91 23.78
CA GLN A 22 34.92 11.56 23.25
C GLN A 22 34.81 10.58 24.43
N ASN A 23 33.58 10.20 24.80
CA ASN A 23 33.39 8.98 25.57
C ASN A 23 33.88 7.81 24.70
N LYS A 24 34.99 7.19 25.05
CA LYS A 24 35.49 5.98 24.36
C LYS A 24 34.38 4.95 24.31
N VAL A 25 34.09 4.44 23.12
CA VAL A 25 33.12 3.40 22.87
C VAL A 25 33.79 2.25 22.14
N VAL A 26 33.40 1.04 22.44
CA VAL A 26 33.94 -0.20 21.90
C VAL A 26 32.91 -0.88 21.00
N THR A 27 33.37 -1.51 19.94
CA THR A 27 32.56 -2.38 19.10
C THR A 27 32.84 -3.83 19.47
N ILE A 28 31.78 -4.58 19.81
CA ILE A 28 31.85 -6.00 20.15
C ILE A 28 31.40 -6.79 18.90
N SER A 29 32.17 -7.82 18.54
CA SER A 29 31.78 -8.76 17.49
C SER A 29 31.97 -10.20 17.91
N GLY A 30 31.30 -11.13 17.21
CA GLY A 30 31.48 -12.55 17.41
C GLY A 30 30.85 -13.36 16.30
N LEU A 31 31.09 -14.67 16.33
CA LEU A 31 30.55 -15.64 15.36
C LEU A 31 29.73 -16.68 16.09
N ILE A 32 28.46 -16.86 15.75
CA ILE A 32 27.56 -17.83 16.39
C ILE A 32 27.46 -19.07 15.53
N LYS A 33 27.66 -20.22 16.14
CA LYS A 33 27.62 -21.54 15.48
C LYS A 33 26.75 -22.53 16.24
N ASP A 34 26.19 -23.50 15.54
CA ASP A 34 25.63 -24.70 16.16
C ASP A 34 26.74 -25.52 16.85
N LYS A 35 26.49 -25.98 18.05
CA LYS A 35 27.49 -26.75 18.85
C LYS A 35 27.78 -28.13 18.24
N ALA A 36 26.76 -28.75 17.59
CA ALA A 36 26.83 -30.11 17.08
C ALA A 36 27.51 -30.21 15.73
N ASP A 37 27.02 -29.42 14.73
CA ASP A 37 27.47 -29.50 13.33
C ASP A 37 28.42 -28.35 12.93
N LYS A 38 28.69 -27.41 13.85
CA LYS A 38 29.56 -26.24 13.62
C LYS A 38 29.11 -25.30 12.50
N SER A 39 27.90 -25.45 12.00
CA SER A 39 27.31 -24.52 11.02
C SER A 39 27.12 -23.15 11.63
N ALA A 40 27.27 -22.10 10.83
CA ALA A 40 26.95 -20.74 11.22
C ALA A 40 25.44 -20.58 11.45
N LEU A 41 25.04 -19.90 12.51
CA LEU A 41 23.64 -19.67 12.85
C LEU A 41 23.26 -18.22 12.51
N PRO A 42 22.50 -18.01 11.42
CA PRO A 42 22.01 -16.67 11.05
C PRO A 42 20.78 -16.30 11.89
N TYR A 43 20.56 -14.98 12.01
CA TYR A 43 19.37 -14.39 12.65
C TYR A 43 19.21 -14.75 14.14
N VAL A 44 20.31 -15.07 14.82
CA VAL A 44 20.35 -15.29 16.26
C VAL A 44 20.25 -13.94 16.97
N ASN A 45 19.37 -13.82 17.94
CA ASN A 45 19.27 -12.61 18.77
C ASN A 45 20.45 -12.52 19.72
N VAL A 46 21.09 -11.36 19.75
CA VAL A 46 22.22 -11.05 20.63
C VAL A 46 21.93 -9.78 21.38
N ILE A 47 21.83 -9.85 22.69
CA ILE A 47 21.45 -8.76 23.57
C ILE A 47 22.55 -8.52 24.61
N LEU A 48 22.87 -7.26 24.78
CA LEU A 48 23.79 -6.79 25.81
C LEU A 48 23.02 -6.17 26.97
N LYS A 49 23.26 -6.65 28.19
CA LYS A 49 22.67 -6.14 29.42
C LYS A 49 23.78 -5.75 30.38
N THR A 50 23.54 -4.76 31.23
CA THR A 50 24.44 -4.43 32.34
C THR A 50 24.51 -5.58 33.34
N GLU A 51 25.70 -5.86 33.86
CA GLU A 51 25.89 -6.95 34.84
C GLU A 51 25.23 -6.62 36.18
N LYS A 52 25.21 -5.36 36.60
CA LYS A 52 24.74 -4.90 37.91
C LYS A 52 23.22 -5.01 38.12
N ASP A 53 22.42 -4.63 37.11
CA ASP A 53 20.96 -4.46 37.20
C ASP A 53 20.21 -5.15 36.08
N SER A 54 20.91 -5.87 35.17
CA SER A 54 20.36 -6.56 34.00
C SER A 54 19.56 -5.64 33.09
N GLU A 55 19.83 -4.32 33.11
CA GLU A 55 19.20 -3.36 32.20
C GLU A 55 19.68 -3.60 30.76
N PHE A 56 18.77 -3.47 29.83
CA PHE A 56 19.04 -3.56 28.40
C PHE A 56 19.94 -2.41 27.94
N VAL A 57 21.05 -2.72 27.29
CA VAL A 57 21.98 -1.74 26.72
C VAL A 57 21.79 -1.60 25.22
N THR A 58 21.87 -2.69 24.50
CA THR A 58 21.68 -2.77 23.05
C THR A 58 21.47 -4.21 22.60
N GLY A 59 21.05 -4.40 21.35
CA GLY A 59 20.91 -5.74 20.77
C GLY A 59 21.07 -5.72 19.26
N THR A 60 21.36 -6.88 18.69
CA THR A 60 21.51 -7.11 17.26
C THR A 60 21.06 -8.53 16.92
N VAL A 61 21.03 -8.85 15.63
CA VAL A 61 20.88 -10.23 15.15
C VAL A 61 22.11 -10.64 14.35
N SER A 62 22.49 -11.91 14.41
CA SER A 62 23.57 -12.41 13.57
C SER A 62 23.17 -12.36 12.09
N ASN A 63 24.14 -12.08 11.22
CA ASN A 63 23.95 -12.08 9.77
C ASN A 63 23.90 -13.51 9.20
N ASP A 64 23.81 -13.62 7.88
CA ASP A 64 23.73 -14.92 7.16
C ASP A 64 24.93 -15.84 7.45
N GLU A 65 26.10 -15.28 7.81
CA GLU A 65 27.29 -16.05 8.20
C GLU A 65 27.39 -16.29 9.72
N GLY A 66 26.33 -15.98 10.49
CA GLY A 66 26.31 -16.12 11.96
C GLY A 66 27.10 -15.05 12.70
N ARG A 67 27.60 -14.01 12.03
CA ARG A 67 28.35 -12.90 12.67
C ARG A 67 27.41 -11.85 13.22
N PHE A 68 27.74 -11.33 14.39
CA PHE A 68 27.04 -10.18 14.96
C PHE A 68 28.03 -9.06 15.32
N THR A 69 27.50 -7.84 15.41
CA THR A 69 28.28 -6.66 15.82
C THR A 69 27.37 -5.77 16.67
N LEU A 70 27.88 -5.39 17.84
CA LEU A 70 27.28 -4.41 18.76
C LEU A 70 28.23 -3.21 18.83
N SER A 71 27.77 -2.05 18.41
CA SER A 71 28.57 -0.83 18.33
C SER A 71 28.25 0.14 19.46
N ASN A 72 29.20 1.05 19.76
CA ASN A 72 29.05 2.12 20.75
C ASN A 72 28.84 1.67 22.19
N ILE A 73 29.51 0.60 22.59
CA ILE A 73 29.42 0.07 23.91
C ILE A 73 30.41 0.82 24.81
N LYS A 74 29.94 1.36 25.91
CA LYS A 74 30.82 2.00 26.93
C LYS A 74 31.61 0.94 27.70
N PRO A 75 32.82 1.25 28.15
CA PRO A 75 33.56 0.34 29.02
C PRO A 75 32.78 0.02 30.32
N ASN A 76 32.49 -1.24 30.53
CA ASN A 76 31.80 -1.77 31.74
C ASN A 76 31.76 -3.31 31.70
N ASN A 77 31.23 -3.94 32.76
CA ASN A 77 30.87 -5.33 32.78
C ASN A 77 29.44 -5.54 32.24
N TYR A 78 29.28 -6.54 31.39
CA TYR A 78 28.01 -6.84 30.74
C TYR A 78 27.72 -8.33 30.73
N TYR A 79 26.40 -8.65 30.58
CA TYR A 79 25.94 -9.96 30.15
C TYR A 79 25.56 -9.88 28.66
N LEU A 80 26.12 -10.81 27.88
CA LEU A 80 25.71 -11.06 26.51
C LEU A 80 24.75 -12.24 26.55
N GLU A 81 23.49 -11.96 26.23
CA GLU A 81 22.42 -12.96 26.11
C GLU A 81 22.22 -13.30 24.65
N ILE A 82 22.34 -14.56 24.28
CA ILE A 82 22.25 -15.06 22.91
C ILE A 82 21.14 -16.09 22.88
N SER A 83 20.09 -15.80 22.09
CA SER A 83 18.91 -16.64 21.99
C SER A 83 18.52 -16.89 20.54
N PHE A 84 18.12 -18.12 20.26
CA PHE A 84 17.67 -18.54 18.93
C PHE A 84 16.59 -19.62 19.06
N ILE A 85 15.60 -19.61 18.17
CA ILE A 85 14.49 -20.57 18.21
C ILE A 85 15.03 -21.99 18.06
N GLY A 86 14.69 -22.86 19.01
CA GLY A 86 15.18 -24.25 19.06
C GLY A 86 16.56 -24.43 19.65
N TYR A 87 17.11 -23.40 20.32
CA TYR A 87 18.40 -23.47 21.00
C TYR A 87 18.29 -22.99 22.45
N VAL A 88 19.10 -23.56 23.33
CA VAL A 88 19.23 -23.11 24.74
C VAL A 88 19.81 -21.69 24.74
N THR A 89 19.10 -20.75 25.39
CA THR A 89 19.61 -19.39 25.56
C THR A 89 20.93 -19.42 26.34
N LYS A 90 21.96 -18.81 25.76
CA LYS A 90 23.27 -18.69 26.36
C LYS A 90 23.50 -17.30 26.90
N ILE A 91 23.88 -17.21 28.20
CA ILE A 91 24.27 -15.97 28.83
C ILE A 91 25.78 -16.05 29.13
N GLN A 92 26.54 -15.05 28.73
CA GLN A 92 27.98 -14.97 28.91
C GLN A 92 28.37 -13.60 29.45
N SER A 93 29.11 -13.60 30.59
CA SER A 93 29.70 -12.35 31.11
C SER A 93 30.83 -11.91 30.19
N ILE A 94 30.88 -10.61 29.90
CA ILE A 94 31.95 -10.00 29.14
C ILE A 94 32.38 -8.68 29.78
N TYR A 95 33.69 -8.46 29.81
CA TYR A 95 34.28 -7.21 30.24
C TYR A 95 34.66 -6.37 28.99
N VAL A 96 34.11 -5.18 28.89
CA VAL A 96 34.46 -4.22 27.84
C VAL A 96 35.40 -3.17 28.44
N GLY A 97 36.67 -3.29 28.10
CA GLY A 97 37.69 -2.38 28.58
C GLY A 97 37.85 -1.13 27.72
N SER A 98 38.56 -0.11 28.27
CA SER A 98 38.79 1.16 27.57
C SER A 98 40.05 1.19 26.69
N LEU A 99 40.81 0.10 26.61
CA LEU A 99 42.10 0.04 25.92
C LEU A 99 42.00 -0.27 24.42
N SER A 100 40.89 -0.84 23.97
CA SER A 100 40.66 -1.21 22.56
C SER A 100 39.32 -0.70 22.05
N ASP A 101 39.29 -0.24 20.83
CA ASP A 101 38.04 0.19 20.14
C ASP A 101 37.24 -1.01 19.58
N PHE A 102 37.76 -2.23 19.71
CA PHE A 102 37.17 -3.46 19.22
C PHE A 102 37.39 -4.65 20.15
N LEU A 103 36.31 -5.40 20.44
CA LEU A 103 36.34 -6.64 21.23
C LEU A 103 35.74 -7.77 20.38
N ASP A 104 36.57 -8.75 20.00
CA ASP A 104 36.10 -9.96 19.34
C ASP A 104 35.90 -11.07 20.36
N ILE A 105 34.66 -11.53 20.53
CA ILE A 105 34.30 -12.61 21.50
C ILE A 105 34.59 -14.01 20.92
N ALA A 106 35.16 -14.07 19.71
CA ALA A 106 35.44 -15.29 18.94
C ALA A 106 34.16 -16.10 18.62
N ILE A 107 34.19 -17.43 18.80
CA ILE A 107 33.08 -18.32 18.39
C ILE A 107 32.22 -18.66 19.60
N ILE A 108 30.92 -18.37 19.48
CA ILE A 108 29.91 -18.73 20.45
C ILE A 108 29.11 -19.92 19.89
N ASN A 109 29.20 -21.07 20.61
CA ASN A 109 28.45 -22.25 20.24
C ASN A 109 27.13 -22.30 21.00
N LEU A 110 26.00 -22.42 20.27
CA LEU A 110 24.67 -22.69 20.81
C LEU A 110 24.32 -24.17 20.75
N GLU A 111 23.65 -24.65 21.77
CA GLU A 111 23.19 -26.03 21.92
C GLU A 111 21.69 -26.10 21.61
N LYS A 112 21.26 -27.11 20.80
CA LYS A 112 19.84 -27.28 20.51
C LYS A 112 19.06 -27.59 21.77
N ASP A 113 17.96 -26.88 21.97
CA ASP A 113 17.04 -27.12 23.08
C ASP A 113 16.08 -28.26 22.73
N ILE A 114 16.22 -29.36 23.44
CA ILE A 114 15.37 -30.56 23.28
C ILE A 114 14.05 -30.42 24.07
N HIS A 115 13.86 -29.38 24.87
CA HIS A 115 12.80 -29.33 25.88
C HIS A 115 11.92 -28.07 25.91
N THR A 116 12.24 -26.97 25.24
CA THR A 116 11.42 -25.76 25.33
C THR A 116 11.38 -24.95 24.05
N LEU A 117 10.18 -24.85 23.47
CA LEU A 117 9.79 -23.78 22.54
C LEU A 117 9.08 -22.68 23.34
N SER A 118 9.77 -22.00 24.23
CA SER A 118 9.26 -20.78 24.86
C SER A 118 9.92 -19.57 24.20
N GLU A 119 9.13 -18.86 23.46
CA GLU A 119 9.52 -17.64 22.76
C GLU A 119 9.68 -16.49 23.75
N VAL A 120 10.91 -16.06 24.01
CA VAL A 120 11.15 -14.75 24.63
C VAL A 120 11.06 -13.72 23.50
N THR A 121 9.92 -13.11 23.35
CA THR A 121 9.72 -12.01 22.39
C THR A 121 10.41 -10.76 22.92
N ILE A 122 11.66 -10.54 22.51
CA ILE A 122 12.34 -9.27 22.72
C ILE A 122 11.96 -8.39 21.55
N SER A 123 11.07 -7.44 21.78
CA SER A 123 10.75 -6.40 20.81
C SER A 123 11.90 -5.39 20.75
N VAL A 124 12.95 -5.70 20.00
CA VAL A 124 13.84 -4.64 19.51
C VAL A 124 13.01 -3.80 18.55
N LYS A 125 12.89 -2.49 18.83
CA LYS A 125 12.22 -1.55 17.92
C LYS A 125 13.03 -1.55 16.62
N GLN A 126 12.57 -2.31 15.64
CA GLN A 126 13.22 -2.42 14.35
C GLN A 126 12.98 -1.12 13.57
N ASP A 127 14.04 -0.57 12.98
CA ASP A 127 13.88 0.57 12.08
C ASP A 127 12.82 0.27 11.01
N GLU A 128 11.93 1.21 10.76
CA GLU A 128 10.90 1.09 9.72
C GLU A 128 11.52 0.83 8.34
N ILE A 129 12.68 1.42 8.08
CA ILE A 129 13.44 1.22 6.84
C ILE A 129 14.40 0.05 7.04
N SER A 130 14.26 -0.98 6.21
CA SER A 130 15.13 -2.16 6.23
C SER A 130 16.61 -1.81 6.12
N SER A 131 17.47 -2.66 6.64
CA SER A 131 18.92 -2.47 6.52
C SER A 131 19.39 -2.38 5.06
N LYS A 132 18.67 -3.02 4.13
CA LYS A 132 18.94 -2.96 2.68
C LYS A 132 18.39 -1.71 2.01
N MET A 133 17.57 -0.90 2.70
CA MET A 133 16.89 0.29 2.19
C MET A 133 15.93 0.02 1.01
N ASP A 134 15.60 -1.24 0.77
CA ASP A 134 14.70 -1.68 -0.31
C ASP A 134 13.23 -1.71 0.13
N LYS A 135 13.01 -1.82 1.44
CA LYS A 135 11.68 -2.01 2.04
C LYS A 135 11.49 -1.17 3.29
N LYS A 136 10.29 -0.64 3.44
CA LYS A 136 9.80 0.01 4.67
C LYS A 136 8.71 -0.88 5.28
N THR A 137 8.74 -1.09 6.58
CA THR A 137 7.78 -1.96 7.29
C THR A 137 7.10 -1.18 8.41
N PHE A 138 5.77 -1.16 8.40
CA PHE A 138 4.95 -0.44 9.38
C PHE A 138 3.99 -1.40 10.05
N LYS A 139 4.04 -1.50 11.36
CA LYS A 139 3.04 -2.25 12.14
C LYS A 139 1.77 -1.43 12.25
N VAL A 140 0.63 -2.06 11.94
CA VAL A 140 -0.68 -1.36 11.98
C VAL A 140 -1.05 -0.94 13.40
N GLU A 141 -0.66 -1.72 14.42
CA GLU A 141 -0.94 -1.40 15.83
C GLU A 141 -0.17 -0.18 16.38
N ASP A 142 0.89 0.28 15.69
CA ASP A 142 1.64 1.49 16.04
C ASP A 142 0.97 2.77 15.50
N ASN A 143 -0.01 2.64 14.58
CA ASN A 143 -0.78 3.75 14.02
C ASN A 143 -2.07 3.96 14.84
N ILE A 144 -1.95 4.62 16.00
CA ILE A 144 -3.04 4.81 16.96
C ILE A 144 -4.15 5.66 16.37
N SER A 145 -3.80 6.70 15.61
CA SER A 145 -4.75 7.67 15.05
C SER A 145 -5.69 7.06 13.99
N GLN A 146 -5.37 5.88 13.44
CA GLN A 146 -6.19 5.16 12.44
C GLN A 146 -6.70 3.80 12.95
N SER A 147 -6.57 3.51 14.25
CA SER A 147 -7.05 2.26 14.84
C SER A 147 -8.55 2.05 14.58
N GLY A 148 -8.95 0.84 14.18
CA GLY A 148 -10.34 0.49 13.86
C GLY A 148 -10.88 1.06 12.54
N GLY A 149 -10.03 1.67 11.74
CA GLY A 149 -10.34 2.13 10.38
C GLY A 149 -10.08 1.05 9.32
N SER A 150 -10.05 1.48 8.05
CA SER A 150 -9.68 0.64 6.92
C SER A 150 -8.16 0.62 6.68
N VAL A 151 -7.73 -0.33 5.85
CA VAL A 151 -6.33 -0.38 5.38
C VAL A 151 -5.95 0.89 4.62
N LEU A 152 -6.84 1.42 3.78
CA LEU A 152 -6.60 2.66 3.04
C LEU A 152 -6.36 3.85 3.98
N GLN A 153 -7.17 3.99 5.03
CA GLN A 153 -7.01 5.03 6.04
C GLN A 153 -5.68 4.88 6.79
N THR A 154 -5.31 3.64 7.14
CA THR A 154 -4.01 3.37 7.76
C THR A 154 -2.84 3.76 6.84
N MET A 155 -2.95 3.48 5.54
CA MET A 155 -1.93 3.84 4.55
C MET A 155 -1.75 5.34 4.39
N GLN A 156 -2.79 6.12 4.59
CA GLN A 156 -2.74 7.59 4.47
C GLN A 156 -1.71 8.22 5.41
N ASN A 157 -1.45 7.60 6.57
CA ASN A 157 -0.49 8.09 7.55
C ASN A 157 0.94 7.57 7.33
N LEU A 158 1.13 6.61 6.40
CA LEU A 158 2.44 6.01 6.18
C LEU A 158 3.39 6.94 5.41
N PRO A 159 4.71 6.86 5.68
CA PRO A 159 5.74 7.62 4.97
C PRO A 159 5.78 7.34 3.47
N GLY A 160 5.86 8.41 2.66
CA GLY A 160 5.94 8.33 1.19
C GLY A 160 4.67 7.86 0.49
N VAL A 161 3.58 7.67 1.24
CA VAL A 161 2.27 7.28 0.73
C VAL A 161 1.34 8.48 0.72
N THR A 162 0.54 8.64 -0.32
CA THR A 162 -0.60 9.57 -0.35
C THR A 162 -1.84 8.83 -0.81
N VAL A 163 -3.02 9.35 -0.49
CA VAL A 163 -4.29 8.80 -0.96
C VAL A 163 -5.03 9.90 -1.73
N GLN A 164 -5.41 9.60 -2.95
CA GLN A 164 -6.14 10.51 -3.83
C GLN A 164 -7.23 9.75 -4.59
N ASP A 165 -8.46 10.24 -4.52
CA ASP A 165 -9.63 9.61 -5.17
C ASP A 165 -9.78 8.11 -4.84
N GLY A 166 -9.53 7.73 -3.56
CA GLY A 166 -9.58 6.33 -3.09
C GLY A 166 -8.40 5.45 -3.53
N LYS A 167 -7.41 6.02 -4.22
CA LYS A 167 -6.21 5.31 -4.66
C LYS A 167 -4.98 5.72 -3.86
N VAL A 168 -4.20 4.72 -3.52
CA VAL A 168 -2.88 4.91 -2.90
C VAL A 168 -1.86 5.32 -3.96
N GLN A 169 -1.02 6.27 -3.64
CA GLN A 169 0.11 6.71 -4.46
C GLN A 169 1.41 6.54 -3.68
N LEU A 170 2.45 6.11 -4.36
CA LEU A 170 3.83 6.12 -3.87
C LEU A 170 4.61 7.21 -4.60
N ARG A 171 5.06 8.24 -3.85
CA ARG A 171 5.82 9.36 -4.42
C ARG A 171 5.08 10.05 -5.58
N GLY A 172 3.76 10.25 -5.41
CA GLY A 172 2.91 10.89 -6.43
C GLY A 172 2.52 10.01 -7.63
N ASN A 173 2.74 8.69 -7.58
CA ASN A 173 2.37 7.77 -8.65
C ASN A 173 1.43 6.67 -8.13
N ASP A 174 0.26 6.48 -8.76
CA ASP A 174 -0.79 5.52 -8.38
C ASP A 174 -0.62 4.12 -9.01
N LYS A 175 0.37 3.94 -9.87
CA LYS A 175 0.63 2.67 -10.55
C LYS A 175 1.45 1.73 -9.66
N ILE A 176 0.81 1.26 -8.58
CA ILE A 176 1.37 0.34 -7.59
C ILE A 176 0.75 -1.06 -7.73
N THR A 177 1.51 -2.07 -7.33
CA THR A 177 0.97 -3.42 -7.12
C THR A 177 0.70 -3.63 -5.64
N VAL A 178 -0.53 -4.03 -5.30
CA VAL A 178 -0.90 -4.41 -3.94
C VAL A 178 -0.90 -5.94 -3.81
N LEU A 179 -0.24 -6.43 -2.76
CA LEU A 179 -0.17 -7.85 -2.41
C LEU A 179 -0.81 -8.07 -1.04
N ILE A 180 -1.42 -9.23 -0.85
CA ILE A 180 -1.83 -9.73 0.47
C ILE A 180 -1.02 -10.99 0.77
N ASP A 181 -0.28 -10.99 1.88
CA ASP A 181 0.66 -12.07 2.26
C ASP A 181 1.63 -12.45 1.12
N GLY A 182 2.11 -11.44 0.37
CA GLY A 182 3.02 -11.62 -0.76
C GLY A 182 2.37 -12.13 -2.04
N LYS A 183 1.04 -12.25 -2.09
CA LYS A 183 0.26 -12.73 -3.23
C LYS A 183 -0.57 -11.61 -3.83
N GLN A 184 -0.63 -11.51 -5.14
CA GLN A 184 -1.61 -10.68 -5.80
C GLN A 184 -2.98 -11.35 -5.69
N THR A 185 -4.02 -10.59 -5.35
CA THR A 185 -5.36 -11.12 -5.09
C THR A 185 -6.41 -10.14 -5.58
N ALA A 186 -7.57 -10.67 -5.98
CA ALA A 186 -8.73 -9.88 -6.32
C ALA A 186 -9.47 -9.29 -5.10
N LEU A 187 -9.02 -9.55 -3.87
CA LEU A 187 -9.59 -8.89 -2.68
C LEU A 187 -9.41 -7.36 -2.73
N THR A 188 -8.42 -6.89 -3.49
CA THR A 188 -8.20 -5.48 -3.80
C THR A 188 -8.97 -5.01 -5.05
N GLY A 189 -9.86 -5.84 -5.62
CA GLY A 189 -10.65 -5.61 -6.82
C GLY A 189 -9.90 -5.89 -8.13
N PHE A 190 -10.60 -5.78 -9.26
CA PHE A 190 -10.02 -5.99 -10.60
C PHE A 190 -8.95 -4.95 -10.96
N GLY A 191 -9.06 -3.75 -10.44
CA GLY A 191 -7.99 -2.76 -10.42
C GLY A 191 -7.15 -2.96 -9.15
N SER A 192 -5.85 -2.84 -9.23
CA SER A 192 -4.89 -3.16 -8.17
C SER A 192 -5.17 -2.57 -6.77
N GLN A 193 -6.15 -1.69 -6.63
CA GLN A 193 -6.39 -0.92 -5.40
C GLN A 193 -7.87 -0.82 -4.99
N SER A 194 -8.80 -1.34 -5.77
CA SER A 194 -10.21 -1.35 -5.39
C SER A 194 -10.40 -2.16 -4.10
N GLY A 195 -11.27 -1.71 -3.20
CA GLY A 195 -11.57 -2.43 -1.96
C GLY A 195 -10.60 -2.21 -0.79
N LEU A 196 -9.48 -1.50 -0.94
CA LEU A 196 -8.59 -1.19 0.18
C LEU A 196 -9.27 -0.37 1.28
N ASP A 197 -10.27 0.43 0.91
CA ASP A 197 -11.06 1.23 1.86
C ASP A 197 -11.98 0.37 2.74
N ASN A 198 -12.27 -0.83 2.30
CA ASN A 198 -13.21 -1.72 2.98
C ASN A 198 -12.52 -2.81 3.81
N ILE A 199 -11.24 -3.11 3.53
CA ILE A 199 -10.48 -4.10 4.32
C ILE A 199 -10.22 -3.52 5.71
N PRO A 200 -10.68 -4.17 6.80
CA PRO A 200 -10.48 -3.65 8.15
C PRO A 200 -9.01 -3.70 8.57
N ALA A 201 -8.52 -2.61 9.16
CA ALA A 201 -7.14 -2.54 9.67
C ALA A 201 -6.89 -3.55 10.80
N SER A 202 -7.92 -3.98 11.53
CA SER A 202 -7.84 -5.02 12.56
C SER A 202 -7.34 -6.37 12.05
N ALA A 203 -7.62 -6.68 10.77
CA ALA A 203 -7.19 -7.90 10.09
C ALA A 203 -5.68 -7.93 9.79
N ILE A 204 -5.00 -6.77 9.85
CA ILE A 204 -3.64 -6.60 9.35
C ILE A 204 -2.64 -6.55 10.49
N GLU A 205 -1.51 -7.22 10.32
CA GLU A 205 -0.35 -7.16 11.22
C GLU A 205 0.55 -5.97 10.87
N LYS A 206 0.95 -5.89 9.59
CA LYS A 206 1.86 -4.87 9.09
C LYS A 206 1.65 -4.59 7.61
N ILE A 207 2.14 -3.43 7.18
CA ILE A 207 2.21 -3.02 5.78
C ILE A 207 3.68 -2.85 5.39
N GLU A 208 4.07 -3.47 4.30
CA GLU A 208 5.41 -3.37 3.74
C GLU A 208 5.37 -2.59 2.43
N ILE A 209 6.18 -1.54 2.33
CA ILE A 209 6.33 -0.72 1.12
C ILE A 209 7.70 -1.05 0.50
N ILE A 210 7.68 -1.54 -0.74
CA ILE A 210 8.87 -1.94 -1.49
C ILE A 210 9.01 -1.00 -2.68
N ASN A 211 9.83 0.05 -2.52
CA ASN A 211 10.03 1.06 -3.57
C ASN A 211 10.84 0.51 -4.75
N ASN A 212 11.81 -0.36 -4.47
CA ASN A 212 12.74 -0.92 -5.45
C ASN A 212 12.68 -2.46 -5.41
N PRO A 213 11.60 -3.08 -5.95
CA PRO A 213 11.45 -4.53 -5.93
C PRO A 213 12.53 -5.23 -6.76
N SER A 214 13.08 -6.34 -6.23
CA SER A 214 14.01 -7.19 -6.95
C SER A 214 13.32 -8.01 -8.06
N SER A 215 14.11 -8.71 -8.88
CA SER A 215 13.62 -9.57 -9.97
C SER A 215 12.73 -10.73 -9.51
N LYS A 216 12.74 -11.07 -8.23
CA LYS A 216 11.85 -12.05 -7.60
C LYS A 216 10.38 -11.67 -7.69
N TYR A 217 10.07 -10.37 -7.62
CA TYR A 217 8.70 -9.86 -7.72
C TYR A 217 8.26 -9.76 -9.18
N ASP A 218 6.95 -9.82 -9.41
CA ASP A 218 6.39 -9.57 -10.74
C ASP A 218 6.82 -8.19 -11.24
N ALA A 219 7.05 -8.05 -12.54
CA ALA A 219 7.49 -6.79 -13.13
C ALA A 219 6.40 -5.70 -13.07
N ASN A 220 5.14 -6.06 -12.78
CA ASN A 220 4.03 -5.12 -12.65
C ASN A 220 4.19 -4.18 -11.44
N GLY A 221 3.68 -2.95 -11.54
CA GLY A 221 3.73 -1.91 -10.51
C GLY A 221 4.92 -0.96 -10.66
N ASN A 222 4.76 0.06 -11.47
CA ASN A 222 5.78 1.06 -11.80
C ASN A 222 6.24 1.88 -10.61
N ALA A 223 5.34 2.19 -9.68
CA ALA A 223 5.64 3.00 -8.50
C ALA A 223 6.23 2.18 -7.35
N GLY A 224 6.11 0.86 -7.39
CA GLY A 224 6.55 -0.06 -6.36
C GLY A 224 5.46 -1.05 -5.94
N ILE A 225 5.70 -1.72 -4.82
CA ILE A 225 4.80 -2.75 -4.27
C ILE A 225 4.39 -2.36 -2.85
N ILE A 226 3.12 -2.55 -2.52
CA ILE A 226 2.60 -2.52 -1.15
C ILE A 226 2.17 -3.95 -0.81
N ASN A 227 2.79 -4.55 0.21
CA ASN A 227 2.43 -5.86 0.70
C ASN A 227 1.71 -5.73 2.05
N ILE A 228 0.44 -6.12 2.07
CA ILE A 228 -0.40 -6.17 3.26
C ILE A 228 -0.21 -7.55 3.89
N VAL A 229 0.32 -7.59 5.10
CA VAL A 229 0.55 -8.85 5.83
C VAL A 229 -0.59 -9.04 6.82
N MET A 230 -1.37 -10.10 6.61
CA MET A 230 -2.48 -10.47 7.49
C MET A 230 -1.95 -10.95 8.84
N ARG A 231 -2.74 -10.71 9.88
CA ARG A 231 -2.38 -11.09 11.26
C ARG A 231 -2.25 -12.60 11.41
N LYS A 232 -1.18 -13.02 12.12
CA LYS A 232 -0.91 -14.42 12.42
C LYS A 232 -0.14 -14.51 13.75
N ASN A 233 -0.73 -15.13 14.75
CA ASN A 233 -0.05 -15.32 16.04
C ASN A 233 0.83 -16.58 15.99
N LYS A 234 1.93 -16.59 16.77
CA LYS A 234 2.91 -17.68 16.83
C LYS A 234 3.17 -18.17 18.24
N GLU A 235 2.41 -17.72 19.23
CA GLU A 235 2.55 -18.17 20.61
C GLU A 235 2.13 -19.64 20.76
N GLU A 236 2.81 -20.39 21.67
CA GLU A 236 2.51 -21.78 21.96
C GLU A 236 1.17 -21.91 22.72
N GLY A 237 0.41 -22.97 22.45
CA GLY A 237 -0.89 -23.21 23.06
C GLY A 237 -2.04 -22.55 22.31
N PHE A 238 -3.17 -22.45 22.99
CA PHE A 238 -4.35 -21.73 22.49
C PHE A 238 -4.30 -20.28 22.95
N ASN A 239 -4.40 -19.37 22.01
CA ASN A 239 -4.36 -17.94 22.26
C ASN A 239 -5.20 -17.21 21.20
N GLY A 240 -5.54 -15.96 21.45
CA GLY A 240 -6.33 -15.21 20.54
C GLY A 240 -6.49 -13.74 20.90
N LYS A 241 -7.20 -13.03 20.04
CA LYS A 241 -7.58 -11.64 20.21
C LYS A 241 -9.04 -11.46 19.81
N ILE A 242 -9.83 -10.84 20.67
CA ILE A 242 -11.17 -10.37 20.35
C ILE A 242 -11.17 -8.84 20.40
N GLY A 243 -11.82 -8.21 19.45
CA GLY A 243 -11.89 -6.75 19.36
C GLY A 243 -13.28 -6.29 18.96
N PHE A 244 -13.63 -5.09 19.42
CA PHE A 244 -14.83 -4.38 18.98
C PHE A 244 -14.52 -2.90 18.87
N THR A 245 -14.86 -2.32 17.71
CA THR A 245 -14.73 -0.88 17.46
C THR A 245 -16.04 -0.33 16.97
N THR A 246 -16.42 0.84 17.48
CA THR A 246 -17.53 1.62 16.94
C THR A 246 -17.07 3.05 16.67
N GLY A 247 -17.77 3.73 15.76
CA GLY A 247 -17.45 5.11 15.40
C GLY A 247 -18.58 5.81 14.68
N ILE A 248 -18.42 7.11 14.54
CA ILE A 248 -19.35 8.00 13.85
C ILE A 248 -18.59 8.99 12.98
N GLY A 249 -19.17 9.32 11.84
CA GLY A 249 -18.64 10.30 10.89
C GLY A 249 -19.71 11.31 10.46
N SER A 250 -19.41 12.10 9.43
CA SER A 250 -20.31 13.14 8.87
C SER A 250 -20.88 14.09 9.93
N LEU A 251 -20.02 14.56 10.83
CA LEU A 251 -20.42 15.32 12.01
C LEU A 251 -20.88 16.76 11.68
N TRP A 252 -20.43 17.32 10.54
CA TRP A 252 -20.71 18.69 10.12
C TRP A 252 -21.11 18.80 8.65
N VAL A 253 -22.09 19.67 8.39
CA VAL A 253 -22.47 20.08 7.03
C VAL A 253 -21.60 21.28 6.64
N ARG A 254 -20.74 21.13 5.65
CA ARG A 254 -19.82 22.17 5.16
C ARG A 254 -20.48 23.14 4.18
N GLN A 255 -21.39 22.61 3.36
CA GLN A 255 -22.03 23.34 2.27
C GLN A 255 -23.51 22.99 2.23
N LYS A 256 -24.39 23.97 2.04
CA LYS A 256 -25.81 23.73 1.80
C LYS A 256 -25.98 22.94 0.49
N ASN A 257 -26.89 21.97 0.52
CA ASN A 257 -27.24 21.22 -0.67
C ASN A 257 -27.94 22.12 -1.70
N LEU A 258 -27.74 21.82 -2.97
CA LEU A 258 -28.62 22.28 -4.03
C LEU A 258 -30.04 21.70 -3.81
N PRO A 259 -31.10 22.35 -4.35
CA PRO A 259 -32.45 21.81 -4.28
C PRO A 259 -32.54 20.39 -4.85
N SER A 260 -33.54 19.62 -4.41
CA SER A 260 -33.85 18.26 -4.85
C SER A 260 -32.89 17.14 -4.38
N ILE A 261 -31.94 17.42 -3.50
CA ILE A 261 -31.16 16.41 -2.79
C ILE A 261 -32.04 15.77 -1.72
N ARG A 262 -32.22 14.45 -1.78
CA ARG A 262 -32.93 13.67 -0.74
C ARG A 262 -32.23 13.77 0.61
N PRO A 263 -32.93 13.61 1.75
CA PRO A 263 -32.29 13.52 3.06
C PRO A 263 -31.18 12.49 3.07
N GLN A 264 -30.04 12.88 3.61
CA GLN A 264 -28.83 12.06 3.62
C GLN A 264 -28.45 11.68 5.04
N TYR A 265 -27.61 10.65 5.20
CA TYR A 265 -27.14 10.22 6.50
C TYR A 265 -26.37 11.32 7.23
N GLN A 266 -26.69 11.48 8.51
CA GLN A 266 -25.89 12.23 9.46
C GLN A 266 -25.42 11.26 10.55
N PHE A 267 -24.28 11.54 11.18
CA PHE A 267 -23.69 10.66 12.20
C PHE A 267 -23.49 9.22 11.71
N THR A 268 -22.91 9.09 10.54
CA THR A 268 -22.69 7.83 9.85
C THR A 268 -21.98 6.79 10.72
N PRO A 269 -22.61 5.68 11.13
CA PRO A 269 -22.03 4.70 12.04
C PRO A 269 -20.96 3.85 11.34
N LYS A 270 -19.99 3.42 12.16
CA LYS A 270 -18.93 2.47 11.80
C LYS A 270 -18.91 1.40 12.89
N ILE A 271 -18.92 0.12 12.51
CA ILE A 271 -18.90 -1.00 13.46
C ILE A 271 -17.91 -2.05 12.95
N ASN A 272 -16.98 -2.46 13.80
CA ASN A 272 -15.98 -3.46 13.43
C ASN A 272 -15.74 -4.45 14.58
N PRO A 273 -16.48 -5.58 14.66
CA PRO A 273 -16.11 -6.74 15.47
C PRO A 273 -14.96 -7.51 14.78
N SER A 274 -14.05 -8.06 15.58
CA SER A 274 -12.92 -8.85 15.12
C SER A 274 -12.59 -9.99 16.06
N LEU A 275 -12.20 -11.14 15.51
CA LEU A 275 -11.76 -12.31 16.24
C LEU A 275 -10.57 -12.94 15.53
N SER A 276 -9.51 -13.24 16.27
CA SER A 276 -8.36 -13.99 15.79
C SER A 276 -8.05 -15.08 16.80
N LEU A 277 -8.00 -16.32 16.37
CA LEU A 277 -7.70 -17.48 17.16
C LEU A 277 -6.45 -18.17 16.60
N ASN A 278 -5.63 -18.71 17.47
CA ASN A 278 -4.47 -19.48 17.11
C ASN A 278 -4.28 -20.64 18.08
N TYR A 279 -3.92 -21.77 17.54
CA TYR A 279 -3.55 -22.95 18.30
C TYR A 279 -2.23 -23.50 17.78
N ARG A 280 -1.20 -23.46 18.59
CA ARG A 280 0.11 -23.98 18.27
C ARG A 280 0.50 -25.09 19.22
N LYS A 281 0.88 -26.23 18.67
CA LYS A 281 1.40 -27.34 19.43
C LYS A 281 2.46 -28.08 18.63
N LYS A 282 3.68 -28.17 19.17
CA LYS A 282 4.82 -28.82 18.49
C LYS A 282 5.00 -28.33 17.05
N ASN A 283 4.71 -29.21 16.09
CA ASN A 283 4.92 -28.99 14.66
C ASN A 283 3.70 -28.46 13.91
N LEU A 284 2.59 -28.21 14.60
CA LEU A 284 1.35 -27.68 13.99
C LEU A 284 1.02 -26.31 14.57
N ASN A 285 0.71 -25.36 13.69
CA ASN A 285 0.14 -24.05 14.03
C ASN A 285 -1.12 -23.84 13.22
N ALA A 286 -2.29 -23.95 13.83
CA ALA A 286 -3.58 -23.67 13.20
C ALA A 286 -4.03 -22.26 13.57
N PHE A 287 -4.62 -21.53 12.61
CA PHE A 287 -5.11 -20.16 12.80
C PHE A 287 -6.46 -19.96 12.14
N PHE A 288 -7.26 -19.12 12.79
CA PHE A 288 -8.55 -18.66 12.28
C PHE A 288 -8.68 -17.17 12.59
N GLN A 289 -9.17 -16.41 11.63
CA GLN A 289 -9.43 -14.99 11.78
C GLN A 289 -10.76 -14.66 11.09
N VAL A 290 -11.55 -13.79 11.71
CA VAL A 290 -12.74 -13.19 11.12
C VAL A 290 -12.88 -11.76 11.58
N ASP A 291 -13.08 -10.86 10.62
CA ASP A 291 -13.29 -9.44 10.82
C ASP A 291 -14.49 -8.99 9.99
N ASN A 292 -15.34 -8.16 10.57
CA ASN A 292 -16.42 -7.53 9.81
C ASN A 292 -16.34 -6.01 9.97
N LEU A 293 -16.37 -5.27 8.86
CA LEU A 293 -16.43 -3.82 8.86
C LEU A 293 -17.73 -3.35 8.22
N TYR A 294 -18.64 -2.86 9.04
CA TYR A 294 -19.85 -2.17 8.58
C TYR A 294 -19.61 -0.66 8.63
N THR A 295 -19.88 0.03 7.53
CA THR A 295 -19.77 1.49 7.46
C THR A 295 -20.96 2.10 6.73
N GLN A 296 -21.51 3.17 7.28
CA GLN A 296 -22.23 4.17 6.50
C GLN A 296 -21.29 5.34 6.25
N THR A 297 -21.27 5.91 5.06
CA THR A 297 -20.30 6.94 4.69
C THR A 297 -20.95 7.94 3.73
N LEU A 298 -20.71 9.24 3.95
CA LEU A 298 -20.91 10.26 2.93
C LEU A 298 -19.73 10.14 1.93
N ASN A 299 -19.90 9.21 0.99
CA ASN A 299 -18.84 8.79 0.08
C ASN A 299 -18.44 9.89 -0.90
N LYS A 300 -19.38 10.79 -1.25
CA LYS A 300 -19.16 11.94 -2.11
C LYS A 300 -20.14 13.07 -1.77
N ASN A 301 -19.65 14.30 -1.84
CA ASN A 301 -20.46 15.51 -1.73
C ASN A 301 -19.79 16.62 -2.55
N GLU A 302 -19.79 16.44 -3.86
CA GLU A 302 -19.05 17.25 -4.82
C GLU A 302 -19.95 18.28 -5.47
N PHE A 303 -19.56 19.55 -5.37
CA PHE A 303 -20.15 20.67 -6.07
C PHE A 303 -19.31 20.98 -7.30
N VAL A 304 -19.96 21.07 -8.44
CA VAL A 304 -19.31 21.16 -9.74
C VAL A 304 -19.88 22.33 -10.51
N THR A 305 -19.00 23.11 -11.13
CA THR A 305 -19.36 24.05 -12.20
C THR A 305 -18.68 23.62 -13.49
N ARG A 306 -19.46 23.38 -14.52
CA ARG A 306 -18.99 23.08 -15.88
C ARG A 306 -19.28 24.25 -16.79
N VAL A 307 -18.30 24.67 -17.55
CA VAL A 307 -18.40 25.69 -18.57
C VAL A 307 -18.05 25.03 -19.90
N TYR A 308 -19.01 24.96 -20.82
CA TYR A 308 -18.79 24.47 -22.18
C TYR A 308 -18.35 25.60 -23.07
N ASP A 309 -17.39 25.37 -24.00
CA ASP A 309 -16.80 26.43 -24.83
C ASP A 309 -17.85 27.11 -25.71
N ASP A 310 -18.78 26.33 -26.29
CA ASP A 310 -19.87 26.80 -27.14
C ASP A 310 -21.25 26.44 -26.54
N GLY A 311 -21.38 26.40 -25.23
CA GLY A 311 -22.57 25.91 -24.58
C GLY A 311 -22.87 26.55 -23.21
N PRO A 312 -23.77 25.94 -22.44
CA PRO A 312 -24.22 26.50 -21.19
C PRO A 312 -23.16 26.35 -20.07
N ILE A 313 -23.34 27.17 -19.02
CA ILE A 313 -22.73 26.92 -17.71
C ILE A 313 -23.70 26.06 -16.90
N ILE A 314 -23.22 24.95 -16.37
CA ILE A 314 -23.99 24.01 -15.57
C ILE A 314 -23.41 23.90 -14.18
N ASN A 315 -24.23 24.15 -13.17
CA ASN A 315 -23.95 23.86 -11.78
C ASN A 315 -24.58 22.52 -11.40
N GLN A 316 -23.82 21.68 -10.74
CA GLN A 316 -24.23 20.33 -10.32
C GLN A 316 -23.76 20.05 -8.89
N GLN A 317 -24.53 19.26 -8.17
CA GLN A 317 -24.04 18.59 -6.96
C GLN A 317 -24.15 17.09 -7.16
N LEU A 318 -23.07 16.36 -6.92
CA LEU A 318 -23.08 14.90 -6.81
C LEU A 318 -22.98 14.53 -5.32
N LYS A 319 -24.06 14.02 -4.76
CA LYS A 319 -24.11 13.56 -3.39
C LYS A 319 -24.41 12.08 -3.29
N ARG A 320 -23.49 11.32 -2.65
CA ARG A 320 -23.56 9.85 -2.58
C ARG A 320 -23.44 9.39 -1.14
N ASN A 321 -24.36 8.53 -0.74
CA ASN A 321 -24.31 7.83 0.55
C ASN A 321 -24.16 6.35 0.33
N ARG A 322 -23.09 5.80 0.91
CA ARG A 322 -22.74 4.41 0.77
C ARG A 322 -22.87 3.67 2.11
N ASN A 323 -23.54 2.52 2.06
CA ASN A 323 -23.46 1.48 3.07
C ASN A 323 -22.55 0.38 2.55
N THR A 324 -21.57 0.00 3.33
CA THR A 324 -20.71 -1.14 3.03
C THR A 324 -20.68 -2.08 4.22
N ASN A 325 -20.86 -3.37 3.95
CA ASN A 325 -20.65 -4.43 4.92
C ASN A 325 -19.62 -5.40 4.36
N PHE A 326 -18.43 -5.42 4.91
CA PHE A 326 -17.31 -6.23 4.45
C PHE A 326 -16.92 -7.26 5.50
N LEU A 327 -17.16 -8.53 5.18
CA LEU A 327 -16.73 -9.68 5.97
C LEU A 327 -15.47 -10.28 5.37
N THR A 328 -14.42 -10.44 6.19
CA THR A 328 -13.20 -11.14 5.82
C THR A 328 -12.95 -12.28 6.79
N SER A 329 -12.68 -13.46 6.28
CA SER A 329 -12.31 -14.61 7.08
C SER A 329 -11.09 -15.31 6.49
N LYS A 330 -10.17 -15.73 7.36
CA LYS A 330 -8.97 -16.50 6.99
C LYS A 330 -8.83 -17.69 7.91
N ILE A 331 -8.60 -18.86 7.33
CA ILE A 331 -8.35 -20.12 8.06
C ILE A 331 -7.14 -20.80 7.45
N GLY A 332 -6.38 -21.51 8.27
CA GLY A 332 -5.27 -22.30 7.75
C GLY A 332 -4.42 -22.92 8.83
N PHE A 333 -3.38 -23.59 8.38
CA PHE A 333 -2.37 -24.16 9.25
C PHE A 333 -0.98 -24.15 8.62
N ASP A 334 0.03 -24.11 9.48
CA ASP A 334 1.41 -24.41 9.15
C ASP A 334 1.75 -25.75 9.79
N TRP A 335 2.20 -26.69 9.00
CA TRP A 335 2.63 -28.00 9.47
C TRP A 335 4.12 -28.20 9.16
N SER A 336 4.93 -28.22 10.20
CA SER A 336 6.33 -28.65 10.11
C SER A 336 6.36 -30.18 10.07
N ILE A 337 6.36 -30.77 8.86
CA ILE A 337 6.39 -32.22 8.64
C ILE A 337 7.61 -32.80 9.35
N ASN A 338 8.73 -32.08 9.27
CA ASN A 338 9.96 -32.30 10.02
C ASN A 338 10.75 -30.99 10.08
N ASP A 339 11.95 -30.98 10.65
CA ASP A 339 12.79 -29.79 10.83
C ASP A 339 13.13 -29.07 9.52
N ASN A 340 13.10 -29.80 8.42
CA ASN A 340 13.47 -29.30 7.09
C ASN A 340 12.28 -28.94 6.20
N ASN A 341 11.09 -29.50 6.47
CA ASN A 341 9.94 -29.40 5.57
C ASN A 341 8.74 -28.77 6.29
N THR A 342 8.24 -27.71 5.74
CA THR A 342 7.04 -27.01 6.22
C THR A 342 6.01 -26.90 5.10
N LEU A 343 4.77 -27.31 5.38
CA LEU A 343 3.61 -27.14 4.52
C LEU A 343 2.67 -26.12 5.16
N THR A 344 2.30 -25.11 4.41
CA THR A 344 1.25 -24.13 4.78
C THR A 344 0.07 -24.32 3.85
N ILE A 345 -1.14 -24.50 4.41
CA ILE A 345 -2.39 -24.47 3.66
C ILE A 345 -3.28 -23.42 4.29
N SER A 346 -3.87 -22.55 3.50
CA SER A 346 -4.80 -21.54 3.99
C SER A 346 -5.86 -21.20 2.96
N GLY A 347 -7.04 -20.83 3.47
CA GLY A 347 -8.14 -20.24 2.72
C GLY A 347 -8.44 -18.83 3.22
N LEU A 348 -8.85 -17.96 2.32
CA LEU A 348 -9.37 -16.64 2.62
C LEU A 348 -10.71 -16.50 1.92
N PHE A 349 -11.69 -15.97 2.65
CA PHE A 349 -13.01 -15.61 2.16
C PHE A 349 -13.25 -14.13 2.42
N GLY A 350 -13.74 -13.42 1.42
CA GLY A 350 -14.20 -12.05 1.51
C GLY A 350 -15.59 -11.90 0.91
N SER A 351 -16.46 -11.17 1.58
CA SER A 351 -17.77 -10.80 1.06
C SER A 351 -18.05 -9.33 1.35
N GLU A 352 -18.28 -8.56 0.30
CA GLU A 352 -18.53 -7.12 0.39
C GLU A 352 -19.90 -6.81 -0.22
N LYS A 353 -20.84 -6.33 0.61
CA LYS A 353 -22.12 -5.81 0.18
C LYS A 353 -22.06 -4.28 0.19
N ILE A 354 -22.32 -3.66 -0.96
CA ILE A 354 -22.38 -2.22 -1.14
C ILE A 354 -23.81 -1.84 -1.54
N ILE A 355 -24.35 -0.84 -0.87
CA ILE A 355 -25.55 -0.11 -1.29
C ILE A 355 -25.15 1.37 -1.39
N ASP A 356 -25.14 1.92 -2.58
CA ASP A 356 -24.76 3.32 -2.83
C ASP A 356 -25.93 4.08 -3.46
N ARG A 357 -26.32 5.22 -2.86
CA ARG A 357 -27.40 6.08 -3.32
C ARG A 357 -26.85 7.42 -3.72
N GLY A 358 -27.16 7.85 -4.93
CA GLY A 358 -26.72 9.13 -5.46
C GLY A 358 -27.87 10.03 -5.88
N ASP A 359 -27.70 11.32 -5.61
CA ASP A 359 -28.54 12.40 -6.11
C ASP A 359 -27.67 13.41 -6.84
N GLN A 360 -28.07 13.75 -8.09
CA GLN A 360 -27.34 14.68 -8.94
C GLN A 360 -28.31 15.66 -9.59
N PRO A 361 -28.67 16.75 -8.90
CA PRO A 361 -29.36 17.87 -9.54
C PRO A 361 -28.38 18.69 -10.40
N PHE A 362 -28.84 19.08 -11.58
CA PHE A 362 -28.18 19.96 -12.53
C PHE A 362 -28.99 21.23 -12.69
N PHE A 363 -28.33 22.36 -12.56
CA PHE A 363 -28.94 23.68 -12.64
C PHE A 363 -28.23 24.54 -13.68
N ASN A 364 -28.93 25.60 -14.14
CA ASN A 364 -28.33 26.69 -14.88
C ASN A 364 -27.32 27.48 -14.03
N GLU A 365 -26.65 28.47 -14.62
CA GLU A 365 -25.56 29.25 -14.01
C GLU A 365 -25.95 29.90 -12.67
N ASP A 366 -27.14 30.46 -12.56
CA ASP A 366 -27.65 31.18 -11.38
C ASP A 366 -28.43 30.28 -10.39
N ASN A 367 -28.51 28.99 -10.64
CA ASN A 367 -29.24 27.97 -9.87
C ASN A 367 -30.77 28.23 -9.78
N THR A 368 -31.38 28.96 -10.72
CA THR A 368 -32.81 29.27 -10.71
C THR A 368 -33.63 28.19 -11.39
N GLU A 369 -33.08 27.51 -12.41
CA GLU A 369 -33.73 26.48 -13.17
C GLU A 369 -33.04 25.14 -13.05
N ARG A 370 -33.80 24.08 -12.68
CA ARG A 370 -33.31 22.72 -12.68
C ARG A 370 -33.42 22.09 -14.06
N LEU A 371 -32.28 21.87 -14.69
CA LEU A 371 -32.17 21.26 -16.04
C LEU A 371 -32.37 19.74 -16.00
N ARG A 372 -31.93 19.07 -14.93
CA ARG A 372 -32.01 17.63 -14.74
C ARG A 372 -31.92 17.27 -13.26
N LEU A 373 -32.54 16.16 -12.87
CA LEU A 373 -32.22 15.45 -11.64
C LEU A 373 -31.94 13.98 -12.00
N TRP A 374 -30.73 13.54 -11.76
CA TRP A 374 -30.31 12.14 -11.90
C TRP A 374 -30.23 11.51 -10.52
N GLN A 375 -30.94 10.41 -10.32
CA GLN A 375 -30.89 9.64 -9.08
C GLN A 375 -30.52 8.20 -9.40
N PHE A 376 -29.68 7.59 -8.58
CA PHE A 376 -29.33 6.20 -8.77
C PHE A 376 -29.27 5.42 -7.46
N LEU A 377 -29.41 4.12 -7.58
CA LEU A 377 -29.17 3.11 -6.56
C LEU A 377 -28.24 2.06 -7.16
N GLU A 378 -27.06 1.89 -6.56
CA GLU A 378 -26.14 0.80 -6.83
C GLU A 378 -26.30 -0.26 -5.74
N ASP A 379 -26.57 -1.50 -6.13
CA ASP A 379 -26.63 -2.69 -5.28
C ASP A 379 -25.58 -3.67 -5.79
N GLU A 380 -24.44 -3.75 -5.09
CA GLU A 380 -23.30 -4.56 -5.48
C GLU A 380 -22.96 -5.60 -4.42
N LEU A 381 -22.70 -6.83 -4.84
CA LEU A 381 -22.16 -7.90 -4.03
C LEU A 381 -20.85 -8.41 -4.64
N LYS A 382 -19.75 -8.25 -3.89
CA LYS A 382 -18.46 -8.84 -4.23
C LYS A 382 -18.20 -10.06 -3.36
N THR A 383 -17.72 -11.13 -3.96
CA THR A 383 -17.31 -12.34 -3.25
C THR A 383 -15.93 -12.76 -3.71
N THR A 384 -15.04 -13.00 -2.77
CA THR A 384 -13.68 -13.48 -3.05
C THR A 384 -13.40 -14.75 -2.27
N VAL A 385 -12.90 -15.78 -2.95
CA VAL A 385 -12.40 -17.00 -2.33
C VAL A 385 -10.96 -17.19 -2.80
N MET A 386 -10.04 -17.40 -1.86
CA MET A 386 -8.64 -17.70 -2.19
C MET A 386 -8.21 -18.96 -1.45
N ALA A 387 -7.54 -19.86 -2.16
CA ALA A 387 -6.91 -21.05 -1.61
C ALA A 387 -5.40 -20.99 -1.90
N THR A 388 -4.58 -21.20 -0.87
CA THR A 388 -3.13 -21.14 -0.96
C THR A 388 -2.51 -22.39 -0.39
N ALA A 389 -1.57 -23.00 -1.12
CA ALA A 389 -0.69 -24.06 -0.65
C ALA A 389 0.76 -23.60 -0.85
N ALA A 390 1.59 -23.70 0.19
CA ALA A 390 3.00 -23.35 0.12
C ALA A 390 3.83 -24.41 0.83
N PHE A 391 4.85 -24.91 0.14
CA PHE A 391 5.81 -25.87 0.66
C PHE A 391 7.18 -25.24 0.71
N GLN A 392 7.86 -25.35 1.86
CA GLN A 392 9.24 -24.92 2.04
C GLN A 392 10.11 -26.11 2.42
N HIS A 393 11.22 -26.27 1.71
CA HIS A 393 12.28 -27.19 2.08
C HIS A 393 13.54 -26.42 2.45
N LYS A 394 14.10 -26.73 3.62
CA LYS A 394 15.39 -26.20 4.12
C LYS A 394 16.44 -27.28 3.91
N PHE A 395 17.45 -26.98 3.13
CA PHE A 395 18.59 -27.87 2.96
C PHE A 395 19.53 -27.82 4.16
N LYS A 396 20.53 -28.70 4.23
CA LYS A 396 21.50 -28.74 5.34
C LYS A 396 22.29 -27.45 5.50
N GLN A 397 22.60 -26.77 4.41
CA GLN A 397 23.31 -25.49 4.45
C GLN A 397 22.35 -24.37 4.88
N ALA A 398 22.72 -23.58 5.87
CA ALA A 398 21.93 -22.45 6.33
C ALA A 398 21.63 -21.46 5.19
N GLY A 399 20.38 -21.02 5.10
CA GLY A 399 19.95 -20.13 4.02
C GLY A 399 19.72 -20.80 2.65
N HIS A 400 19.97 -22.10 2.51
CA HIS A 400 19.68 -22.88 1.30
C HIS A 400 18.24 -23.36 1.35
N LEU A 401 17.38 -22.82 0.49
CA LEU A 401 15.92 -22.96 0.54
C LEU A 401 15.33 -23.31 -0.83
N LEU A 402 14.27 -24.09 -0.79
CA LEU A 402 13.35 -24.28 -1.90
C LEU A 402 11.94 -23.93 -1.40
N ASN A 403 11.25 -23.06 -2.13
CA ASN A 403 9.86 -22.72 -1.87
C ASN A 403 9.03 -23.03 -3.12
N ILE A 404 7.92 -23.73 -2.92
CA ILE A 404 6.93 -24.01 -3.97
C ILE A 404 5.62 -23.43 -3.49
N GLY A 405 4.94 -22.65 -4.30
CA GLY A 405 3.67 -22.04 -3.95
C GLY A 405 2.65 -22.17 -5.06
N PHE A 406 1.43 -22.45 -4.67
CA PHE A 406 0.25 -22.41 -5.53
C PHE A 406 -0.81 -21.53 -4.86
N ASN A 407 -1.44 -20.68 -5.65
CA ASN A 407 -2.54 -19.83 -5.21
C ASN A 407 -3.64 -19.86 -6.27
N TYR A 408 -4.86 -20.13 -5.84
CA TYR A 408 -6.07 -19.98 -6.63
C TYR A 408 -6.92 -18.87 -6.03
N THR A 409 -7.41 -17.96 -6.85
CA THR A 409 -8.36 -16.92 -6.46
C THR A 409 -9.57 -16.96 -7.39
N PHE A 410 -10.74 -16.97 -6.81
CA PHE A 410 -12.01 -16.68 -7.47
C PHE A 410 -12.57 -15.39 -6.90
N HIS A 411 -13.00 -14.48 -7.78
CA HIS A 411 -13.67 -13.24 -7.40
C HIS A 411 -14.86 -12.99 -8.30
N ARG A 412 -15.98 -12.60 -7.69
CA ARG A 412 -17.22 -12.23 -8.40
C ARG A 412 -17.64 -10.84 -8.02
N GLU A 413 -17.98 -10.02 -9.01
CA GLU A 413 -18.73 -8.77 -8.89
C GLU A 413 -20.12 -8.96 -9.49
N ASP A 414 -21.19 -8.81 -8.70
CA ASP A 414 -22.59 -8.76 -9.14
C ASP A 414 -23.13 -7.36 -8.82
N GLU A 415 -23.13 -6.50 -9.80
CA GLU A 415 -23.59 -5.11 -9.71
C GLU A 415 -24.95 -4.96 -10.34
N LYS A 416 -25.86 -4.26 -9.67
CA LYS A 416 -27.16 -3.82 -10.21
C LYS A 416 -27.29 -2.33 -10.00
N TYR A 417 -27.62 -1.63 -11.06
CA TYR A 417 -27.87 -0.21 -11.03
C TYR A 417 -29.31 0.09 -11.44
N PHE A 418 -29.93 1.03 -10.73
CA PHE A 418 -31.25 1.56 -11.00
C PHE A 418 -31.15 3.07 -11.11
N TYR A 419 -31.75 3.66 -12.14
CA TYR A 419 -31.66 5.09 -12.42
C TYR A 419 -33.05 5.70 -12.63
N ASP A 420 -33.24 6.89 -12.04
CA ASP A 420 -34.32 7.81 -12.36
C ASP A 420 -33.73 9.08 -12.97
N ASN A 421 -34.18 9.45 -14.18
CA ASN A 421 -33.73 10.62 -14.90
C ASN A 421 -34.89 11.60 -15.08
N PHE A 422 -34.99 12.60 -14.22
CA PHE A 422 -36.03 13.61 -14.28
C PHE A 422 -35.55 14.81 -15.10
N LEU A 423 -36.14 14.98 -16.30
CA LEU A 423 -35.97 16.14 -17.13
C LEU A 423 -37.20 17.05 -17.02
N PRO A 424 -37.17 18.37 -17.40
CA PRO A 424 -38.33 19.24 -17.31
C PRO A 424 -39.57 18.72 -18.01
N SER A 425 -39.38 18.02 -19.13
CA SER A 425 -40.49 17.55 -20.01
C SER A 425 -40.83 16.05 -19.85
N LYS A 426 -39.95 15.23 -19.21
CA LYS A 426 -40.15 13.78 -19.15
C LYS A 426 -39.35 13.15 -18.04
N THR A 427 -39.80 11.98 -17.60
CA THR A 427 -39.04 11.12 -16.67
C THR A 427 -38.59 9.85 -17.40
N GLY A 428 -37.30 9.51 -17.26
CA GLY A 428 -36.75 8.25 -17.73
C GLY A 428 -36.44 7.34 -16.54
N ILE A 429 -36.58 6.03 -16.73
CA ILE A 429 -36.24 5.00 -15.74
C ILE A 429 -35.43 3.93 -16.45
N ASP A 430 -34.31 3.56 -15.90
CA ASP A 430 -33.42 2.54 -16.47
C ASP A 430 -32.78 1.68 -15.39
N ALA A 431 -32.32 0.51 -15.78
CA ALA A 431 -31.50 -0.34 -14.96
C ALA A 431 -30.46 -1.08 -15.80
N PHE A 432 -29.38 -1.51 -15.17
CA PHE A 432 -28.49 -2.52 -15.74
C PHE A 432 -27.98 -3.50 -14.68
N LYS A 433 -27.52 -4.65 -15.15
CA LYS A 433 -26.81 -5.64 -14.38
C LYS A 433 -25.45 -5.91 -15.02
N LEU A 434 -24.39 -5.83 -14.21
CA LEU A 434 -23.04 -6.25 -14.58
C LEU A 434 -22.66 -7.46 -13.71
N LEU A 435 -22.24 -8.55 -14.35
CA LEU A 435 -21.69 -9.72 -13.71
C LEU A 435 -20.27 -9.95 -14.23
N SER A 436 -19.31 -10.01 -13.35
CA SER A 436 -17.91 -10.26 -13.70
C SER A 436 -17.33 -11.30 -12.75
N ASP A 437 -16.76 -12.36 -13.31
CA ASP A 437 -16.09 -13.43 -12.59
C ASP A 437 -14.59 -13.39 -12.91
N GLU A 438 -13.75 -13.48 -11.90
CA GLU A 438 -12.31 -13.57 -12.08
C GLU A 438 -11.78 -14.89 -11.53
N GLN A 439 -10.99 -15.58 -12.31
CA GLN A 439 -10.24 -16.75 -11.89
C GLN A 439 -8.76 -16.50 -12.10
N VAL A 440 -7.95 -16.64 -11.04
CA VAL A 440 -6.50 -16.47 -11.10
C VAL A 440 -5.82 -17.70 -10.55
N TYR A 441 -4.86 -18.20 -11.32
CA TYR A 441 -3.96 -19.30 -10.96
C TYR A 441 -2.54 -18.75 -10.94
N ASP A 442 -1.92 -18.77 -9.75
CA ASP A 442 -0.51 -18.40 -9.58
C ASP A 442 0.29 -19.61 -9.11
N PHE A 443 1.35 -19.93 -9.82
CA PHE A 443 2.34 -20.91 -9.42
C PHE A 443 3.70 -20.26 -9.31
N ASN A 444 4.44 -20.57 -8.25
CA ASN A 444 5.83 -20.15 -8.09
C ASN A 444 6.72 -21.28 -7.58
N PHE A 445 7.93 -21.30 -8.10
CA PHE A 445 9.04 -22.14 -7.68
C PHE A 445 10.25 -21.21 -7.45
N ASP A 446 10.70 -21.09 -6.20
CA ASP A 446 11.79 -20.20 -5.81
C ASP A 446 12.90 -21.02 -5.15
N TYR A 447 14.13 -20.92 -5.67
CA TYR A 447 15.30 -21.62 -5.18
C TYR A 447 16.37 -20.61 -4.75
N ILE A 448 16.85 -20.74 -3.52
CA ILE A 448 17.88 -19.88 -2.94
C ILE A 448 19.07 -20.75 -2.53
N LYS A 449 20.25 -20.47 -3.10
CA LYS A 449 21.49 -21.20 -2.79
C LYS A 449 22.57 -20.23 -2.29
N PRO A 450 23.02 -20.38 -1.03
CA PRO A 450 24.17 -19.67 -0.53
C PRO A 450 25.45 -20.13 -1.26
N LEU A 451 26.31 -19.15 -1.54
CA LEU A 451 27.63 -19.35 -2.15
C LEU A 451 28.71 -18.85 -1.18
N LYS A 452 29.99 -19.09 -1.52
CA LYS A 452 31.12 -18.58 -0.72
C LYS A 452 31.08 -17.03 -0.59
N TYR A 453 30.64 -16.32 -1.62
CA TYR A 453 30.56 -14.87 -1.65
C TYR A 453 29.15 -14.43 -2.06
N GLY A 454 28.17 -14.57 -1.16
CA GLY A 454 26.79 -14.19 -1.39
C GLY A 454 25.84 -15.36 -1.66
N ARG A 455 24.80 -15.15 -2.44
CA ARG A 455 23.81 -16.16 -2.77
C ARG A 455 23.20 -15.94 -4.16
N ILE A 456 22.74 -17.02 -4.76
CA ILE A 456 21.89 -17.00 -5.95
C ILE A 456 20.45 -17.23 -5.51
N GLU A 457 19.55 -16.44 -6.04
CA GLU A 457 18.10 -16.61 -5.96
C GLU A 457 17.58 -16.77 -7.38
N THR A 458 16.86 -17.84 -7.68
CA THR A 458 16.29 -18.08 -9.00
C THR A 458 14.93 -18.71 -8.87
N GLY A 459 14.10 -18.55 -9.89
CA GLY A 459 12.78 -19.15 -9.85
C GLY A 459 12.00 -19.02 -11.15
N ILE A 460 10.87 -19.71 -11.14
CA ILE A 460 9.88 -19.72 -12.21
C ILE A 460 8.56 -19.29 -11.63
N LYS A 461 7.83 -18.45 -12.34
CA LYS A 461 6.46 -18.06 -12.00
C LYS A 461 5.56 -18.26 -13.20
N LEU A 462 4.33 -18.66 -12.93
CA LEU A 462 3.28 -18.77 -13.93
C LEU A 462 2.03 -18.14 -13.36
N ARG A 463 1.47 -17.18 -14.10
CA ARG A 463 0.12 -16.64 -13.85
C ARG A 463 -0.75 -16.93 -15.05
N ALA A 464 -1.96 -17.44 -14.77
CA ALA A 464 -3.06 -17.47 -15.71
C ALA A 464 -4.28 -16.79 -15.07
N ARG A 465 -4.96 -15.94 -15.84
CA ARG A 465 -6.11 -15.16 -15.38
C ARG A 465 -7.17 -15.15 -16.45
N ASN A 466 -8.42 -15.36 -16.06
CA ASN A 466 -9.59 -15.30 -16.93
C ASN A 466 -10.69 -14.49 -16.27
N ILE A 467 -11.29 -13.54 -17.00
CA ILE A 467 -12.35 -12.66 -16.51
C ILE A 467 -13.46 -12.55 -17.56
N PRO A 468 -14.46 -13.45 -17.58
CA PRO A 468 -15.70 -13.22 -18.31
C PRO A 468 -16.52 -12.14 -17.60
N THR A 469 -16.98 -11.16 -18.35
CA THR A 469 -17.84 -10.05 -17.91
C THR A 469 -19.05 -9.96 -18.83
N ASN A 470 -20.23 -9.74 -18.26
CA ASN A 470 -21.47 -9.55 -19.00
C ASN A 470 -22.25 -8.35 -18.45
N MET A 471 -22.69 -7.45 -19.33
CA MET A 471 -23.53 -6.32 -19.00
C MET A 471 -24.86 -6.40 -19.74
N GLN A 472 -25.95 -6.36 -18.97
CA GLN A 472 -27.32 -6.40 -19.50
C GLN A 472 -28.05 -5.10 -19.14
N PHE A 473 -28.55 -4.40 -20.13
CA PHE A 473 -29.41 -3.25 -19.96
C PHE A 473 -30.89 -3.68 -19.83
N ILE A 474 -31.59 -3.05 -18.90
CA ILE A 474 -33.01 -3.25 -18.63
C ILE A 474 -33.66 -1.88 -18.91
N LEU A 475 -34.16 -1.72 -20.12
CA LEU A 475 -34.73 -0.46 -20.58
C LEU A 475 -36.09 -0.21 -19.93
N GLY A 476 -36.25 0.97 -19.37
CA GLY A 476 -37.52 1.47 -18.88
C GLY A 476 -38.14 2.53 -19.80
N ILE A 477 -39.04 3.34 -19.26
CA ILE A 477 -39.71 4.42 -19.98
C ILE A 477 -38.69 5.52 -20.29
N ASN A 478 -38.71 6.01 -21.52
CA ASN A 478 -37.82 7.08 -22.01
C ASN A 478 -36.33 6.79 -21.76
N SER A 479 -35.92 5.54 -21.94
CA SER A 479 -34.52 5.10 -21.76
C SER A 479 -33.54 5.94 -22.58
N ILE A 480 -32.37 6.18 -21.98
CA ILE A 480 -31.22 6.80 -22.66
C ILE A 480 -30.09 5.80 -22.92
N LEU A 481 -30.26 4.55 -22.50
CA LEU A 481 -29.23 3.52 -22.59
C LEU A 481 -29.15 2.95 -24.02
N ASP A 482 -27.91 2.77 -24.49
CA ASP A 482 -27.65 2.05 -25.75
C ASP A 482 -27.43 0.55 -25.46
N THR A 483 -28.42 -0.29 -25.79
CA THR A 483 -28.33 -1.74 -25.58
C THR A 483 -27.17 -2.40 -26.33
N ASN A 484 -26.73 -1.82 -27.42
CA ASN A 484 -25.65 -2.34 -28.26
C ASN A 484 -24.26 -2.06 -27.62
N ALA A 485 -24.21 -1.20 -26.58
CA ALA A 485 -23.01 -0.98 -25.75
C ALA A 485 -22.86 -2.00 -24.62
N GLY A 486 -23.79 -2.96 -24.49
CA GLY A 486 -23.74 -4.06 -23.54
C GLY A 486 -23.30 -5.37 -24.20
N GLY A 487 -23.60 -6.48 -23.52
CA GLY A 487 -23.28 -7.83 -23.94
C GLY A 487 -22.14 -8.44 -23.12
N TRP A 488 -21.35 -9.29 -23.73
CA TRP A 488 -20.25 -9.98 -23.05
C TRP A 488 -18.87 -9.55 -23.56
N ALA A 489 -17.88 -9.65 -22.70
CA ALA A 489 -16.46 -9.58 -23.02
C ALA A 489 -15.68 -10.52 -22.10
N THR A 490 -14.55 -11.02 -22.56
CA THR A 490 -13.67 -11.91 -21.78
C THR A 490 -12.24 -11.42 -21.87
N TYR A 491 -11.62 -11.26 -20.71
CA TYR A 491 -10.19 -10.95 -20.58
C TYR A 491 -9.43 -12.22 -20.20
N ASP A 492 -8.42 -12.53 -20.98
CA ASP A 492 -7.49 -13.64 -20.73
C ASP A 492 -6.05 -13.14 -20.63
N GLU A 493 -5.34 -13.60 -19.60
CA GLU A 493 -3.94 -13.26 -19.35
C GLU A 493 -3.13 -14.51 -19.04
N LEU A 494 -1.98 -14.65 -19.70
CA LEU A 494 -0.99 -15.70 -19.42
C LEU A 494 0.40 -15.06 -19.32
N ILE A 495 1.06 -15.24 -18.16
CA ILE A 495 2.40 -14.67 -17.88
C ILE A 495 3.31 -15.73 -17.26
N PRO A 496 3.98 -16.55 -18.07
CA PRO A 496 5.14 -17.31 -17.63
C PRO A 496 6.35 -16.38 -17.49
N ALA A 497 7.13 -16.60 -16.44
CA ALA A 497 8.30 -15.79 -16.12
C ALA A 497 9.41 -16.64 -15.49
N ILE A 498 10.65 -16.28 -15.79
CA ILE A 498 11.85 -16.81 -15.16
C ILE A 498 12.67 -15.66 -14.60
N TYR A 499 13.29 -15.85 -13.45
CA TYR A 499 14.19 -14.85 -12.89
C TYR A 499 15.44 -15.47 -12.31
N GLY A 500 16.51 -14.68 -12.29
CA GLY A 500 17.76 -14.96 -11.60
C GLY A 500 18.25 -13.70 -10.92
N ASN A 501 18.75 -13.84 -9.70
CA ASN A 501 19.26 -12.75 -8.89
C ASN A 501 20.53 -13.20 -8.17
N TYR A 502 21.60 -12.44 -8.27
CA TYR A 502 22.83 -12.67 -7.51
C TYR A 502 22.96 -11.57 -6.46
N VAL A 503 23.06 -11.97 -5.20
CA VAL A 503 23.23 -11.08 -4.06
C VAL A 503 24.60 -11.31 -3.45
N TYR A 504 25.48 -10.31 -3.51
CA TYR A 504 26.77 -10.27 -2.87
C TYR A 504 26.73 -9.39 -1.63
N GLU A 505 27.31 -9.83 -0.55
CA GLU A 505 27.39 -9.06 0.69
C GLU A 505 28.68 -9.32 1.42
N ASN A 506 29.38 -8.25 1.79
CA ASN A 506 30.55 -8.31 2.63
C ASN A 506 30.53 -7.18 3.69
N LYS A 507 31.62 -6.98 4.44
CA LYS A 507 31.68 -5.97 5.50
C LYS A 507 31.40 -4.53 5.01
N LYS A 508 31.77 -4.19 3.77
CA LYS A 508 31.67 -2.82 3.22
C LYS A 508 30.68 -2.70 2.08
N TRP A 509 30.55 -3.72 1.24
CA TRP A 509 29.77 -3.68 0.01
C TRP A 509 28.61 -4.64 0.04
N GLU A 510 27.48 -4.21 -0.48
CA GLU A 510 26.36 -5.05 -0.85
C GLU A 510 26.03 -4.77 -2.32
N ALA A 511 25.93 -5.80 -3.11
CA ALA A 511 25.54 -5.70 -4.51
C ALA A 511 24.45 -6.71 -4.82
N GLU A 512 23.51 -6.32 -5.65
CA GLU A 512 22.45 -7.19 -6.14
C GLU A 512 22.27 -6.92 -7.62
N LEU A 513 22.35 -7.97 -8.43
CA LEU A 513 22.08 -7.93 -9.86
C LEU A 513 21.05 -8.98 -10.19
N GLY A 514 19.95 -8.57 -10.75
CA GLY A 514 18.85 -9.44 -11.09
C GLY A 514 18.34 -9.20 -12.50
N LEU A 515 17.85 -10.25 -13.11
CA LEU A 515 17.16 -10.22 -14.39
C LEU A 515 15.92 -11.10 -14.32
N ARG A 516 14.81 -10.56 -14.75
CA ARG A 516 13.55 -11.29 -14.94
C ARG A 516 13.16 -11.21 -16.40
N GLY A 517 12.83 -12.35 -17.01
CA GLY A 517 12.21 -12.44 -18.32
C GLY A 517 10.74 -12.79 -18.17
N GLU A 518 9.86 -12.06 -18.83
CA GLU A 518 8.44 -12.36 -18.88
C GLU A 518 7.97 -12.47 -20.33
N TYR A 519 7.29 -13.57 -20.64
CA TYR A 519 6.40 -13.62 -21.79
C TYR A 519 4.99 -13.26 -21.34
N VAL A 520 4.34 -12.39 -22.05
CA VAL A 520 2.98 -11.92 -21.74
C VAL A 520 2.10 -12.14 -22.94
N LYS A 521 0.96 -12.77 -22.73
CA LYS A 521 -0.11 -12.90 -23.72
C LYS A 521 -1.39 -12.40 -23.10
N ILE A 522 -1.99 -11.38 -23.68
CA ILE A 522 -3.28 -10.82 -23.29
C ILE A 522 -4.22 -10.91 -24.48
N GLN A 523 -5.42 -11.40 -24.25
CA GLN A 523 -6.52 -11.45 -25.20
C GLN A 523 -7.74 -10.81 -24.57
N TYR A 524 -8.45 -10.00 -25.32
CA TYR A 524 -9.71 -9.42 -24.92
C TYR A 524 -10.72 -9.68 -26.03
N GLU A 525 -11.62 -10.60 -25.76
CA GLU A 525 -12.69 -10.98 -26.67
C GLU A 525 -13.95 -10.19 -26.37
N VAL A 526 -14.56 -9.64 -27.39
CA VAL A 526 -15.76 -8.78 -27.30
C VAL A 526 -16.86 -9.40 -28.14
N ASN A 527 -18.10 -9.28 -27.66
CA ASN A 527 -19.28 -9.66 -28.42
C ASN A 527 -19.20 -9.06 -29.85
N PRO A 528 -19.24 -9.90 -30.91
CA PRO A 528 -19.14 -9.44 -32.30
C PRO A 528 -20.18 -8.39 -32.68
N ASN A 529 -21.32 -8.37 -32.01
CA ASN A 529 -22.42 -7.43 -32.22
C ASN A 529 -22.26 -6.09 -31.48
N HIS A 530 -21.17 -5.92 -30.70
CA HIS A 530 -20.91 -4.63 -30.04
C HIS A 530 -20.76 -3.51 -31.09
N ASN A 531 -21.42 -2.37 -30.85
CA ASN A 531 -21.54 -1.29 -31.83
C ASN A 531 -20.20 -0.58 -32.13
N THR A 532 -19.26 -0.58 -31.25
CA THR A 532 -18.01 0.22 -31.34
C THR A 532 -16.75 -0.63 -31.24
N TYR A 533 -16.63 -1.45 -30.17
CA TYR A 533 -15.41 -2.18 -29.88
C TYR A 533 -15.35 -3.53 -30.55
N LYS A 534 -14.15 -3.94 -30.93
CA LYS A 534 -13.82 -5.27 -31.46
C LYS A 534 -12.80 -5.94 -30.55
N SER A 535 -12.75 -7.26 -30.63
CA SER A 535 -11.72 -8.05 -29.94
C SER A 535 -10.32 -7.54 -30.28
N ASP A 536 -9.46 -7.46 -29.27
CA ASP A 536 -8.06 -7.03 -29.40
C ASP A 536 -7.17 -7.88 -28.46
N GLY A 537 -5.89 -7.75 -28.62
CA GLY A 537 -4.92 -8.46 -27.78
C GLY A 537 -3.49 -8.14 -28.16
N TYR A 538 -2.56 -8.56 -27.34
CA TYR A 538 -1.13 -8.40 -27.63
C TYR A 538 -0.32 -9.46 -26.92
N ASN A 539 0.90 -9.67 -27.43
CA ASN A 539 1.90 -10.46 -26.75
C ASN A 539 3.27 -9.77 -26.84
N TYR A 540 4.12 -10.03 -25.89
CA TYR A 540 5.51 -9.57 -25.91
C TYR A 540 6.38 -10.41 -24.98
N THR A 541 7.70 -10.41 -25.24
CA THR A 541 8.73 -10.90 -24.32
C THR A 541 9.64 -9.73 -23.97
N GLN A 542 9.81 -9.46 -22.66
CA GLN A 542 10.63 -8.33 -22.21
C GLN A 542 11.51 -8.72 -21.02
N PRO A 543 12.76 -8.21 -20.98
CA PRO A 543 13.62 -8.29 -19.82
C PRO A 543 13.34 -7.15 -18.84
N PHE A 544 13.40 -7.47 -17.55
CA PHE A 544 13.24 -6.55 -16.43
C PHE A 544 14.47 -6.66 -15.51
N PRO A 545 15.54 -5.94 -15.81
CA PRO A 545 16.73 -5.88 -14.98
C PRO A 545 16.48 -5.07 -13.71
N ASN A 546 17.14 -5.48 -12.62
CA ASN A 546 17.31 -4.67 -11.42
C ASN A 546 18.77 -4.72 -10.95
N ALA A 547 19.25 -3.62 -10.40
CA ALA A 547 20.58 -3.52 -9.82
C ALA A 547 20.54 -2.72 -8.53
N ARG A 548 21.27 -3.17 -7.53
CA ARG A 548 21.52 -2.44 -6.30
C ARG A 548 23.02 -2.49 -5.98
N LEU A 549 23.58 -1.35 -5.64
CA LEU A 549 24.93 -1.25 -5.11
C LEU A 549 24.87 -0.41 -3.84
N ALA A 550 25.35 -0.93 -2.74
CA ALA A 550 25.39 -0.19 -1.49
C ALA A 550 26.77 -0.27 -0.84
N TYR A 551 27.20 0.85 -0.28
CA TYR A 551 28.46 0.98 0.43
C TYR A 551 28.21 1.34 1.91
N LYS A 552 28.67 0.49 2.81
CA LYS A 552 28.65 0.72 4.26
C LYS A 552 29.89 1.57 4.60
N ILE A 553 29.70 2.87 4.77
CA ILE A 553 30.77 3.80 5.19
C ILE A 553 31.28 3.36 6.57
N ASN A 554 30.34 3.07 7.45
CA ASN A 554 30.57 2.46 8.78
C ASN A 554 29.28 1.74 9.22
N SER A 555 29.21 1.30 10.50
CA SER A 555 28.03 0.61 11.04
C SER A 555 26.75 1.46 11.08
N ARG A 556 26.87 2.79 11.05
CA ARG A 556 25.75 3.75 11.13
C ARG A 556 25.37 4.34 9.78
N ASN A 557 26.32 4.46 8.86
CA ASN A 557 26.20 5.24 7.63
C ASN A 557 26.30 4.34 6.41
N LYS A 558 25.31 4.45 5.53
CA LYS A 558 25.20 3.66 4.31
C LYS A 558 24.69 4.50 3.15
N VAL A 559 25.29 4.35 1.98
CA VAL A 559 24.83 4.89 0.70
C VAL A 559 24.40 3.74 -0.19
N SER A 560 23.35 3.91 -0.98
CA SER A 560 22.89 2.90 -1.94
C SER A 560 22.42 3.54 -3.25
N LEU A 561 22.70 2.85 -4.34
CA LEU A 561 22.23 3.15 -5.68
C LEU A 561 21.33 2.00 -6.13
N PHE A 562 20.15 2.34 -6.66
CA PHE A 562 19.19 1.40 -7.22
C PHE A 562 18.87 1.75 -8.66
N TYR A 563 18.69 0.74 -9.45
CA TYR A 563 18.08 0.80 -10.76
C TYR A 563 17.10 -0.36 -10.93
N ASN A 564 15.93 -0.09 -11.50
CA ASN A 564 15.04 -1.14 -11.97
C ASN A 564 14.25 -0.69 -13.20
N ARG A 565 13.91 -1.67 -14.04
CA ARG A 565 12.91 -1.52 -15.10
C ARG A 565 11.67 -2.29 -14.72
N ARG A 566 10.50 -1.64 -14.86
CA ARG A 566 9.20 -2.17 -14.49
C ARG A 566 8.18 -1.94 -15.60
N VAL A 567 7.02 -2.57 -15.47
CA VAL A 567 5.88 -2.40 -16.36
C VAL A 567 4.62 -2.13 -15.54
N ASP A 568 3.69 -1.39 -16.13
CA ASP A 568 2.31 -1.35 -15.67
C ASP A 568 1.41 -1.73 -16.85
N ARG A 569 0.69 -2.82 -16.70
CA ARG A 569 -0.19 -3.35 -17.73
C ARG A 569 -1.58 -2.78 -17.52
N PRO A 570 -2.30 -2.43 -18.59
CA PRO A 570 -3.72 -2.14 -18.47
C PRO A 570 -4.41 -3.30 -17.74
N ASN A 571 -5.14 -2.99 -16.68
CA ASN A 571 -5.95 -3.99 -16.01
C ASN A 571 -7.32 -4.12 -16.72
N GLU A 572 -8.12 -5.09 -16.32
CA GLU A 572 -9.41 -5.35 -16.95
C GLU A 572 -10.32 -4.11 -16.93
N VAL A 573 -10.35 -3.36 -15.83
CA VAL A 573 -11.17 -2.14 -15.69
C VAL A 573 -10.71 -1.01 -16.65
N ASP A 574 -9.40 -0.93 -16.94
CA ASP A 574 -8.87 0.08 -17.86
C ASP A 574 -9.29 -0.21 -19.32
N ILE A 575 -9.54 -1.49 -19.65
CA ILE A 575 -9.91 -1.93 -21.00
C ILE A 575 -11.39 -2.31 -21.16
N ARG A 576 -12.13 -2.44 -20.03
CA ARG A 576 -13.55 -2.84 -20.01
C ARG A 576 -14.40 -1.91 -20.87
N ILE A 577 -15.06 -2.46 -21.87
CA ILE A 577 -15.83 -1.71 -22.86
C ILE A 577 -17.18 -1.20 -22.35
N PHE A 578 -17.62 -1.66 -21.20
CA PHE A 578 -18.93 -1.34 -20.65
C PHE A 578 -18.94 0.05 -20.01
N PRO A 579 -19.83 0.95 -20.45
CA PRO A 579 -19.91 2.31 -19.92
C PRO A 579 -20.44 2.31 -18.49
N LYS A 580 -19.86 3.17 -17.64
CA LYS A 580 -20.36 3.40 -16.28
C LYS A 580 -21.17 4.70 -16.24
N TYR A 581 -22.42 4.61 -15.80
CA TYR A 581 -23.42 5.68 -15.72
C TYR A 581 -23.58 6.20 -14.29
N ASP A 582 -22.49 6.40 -13.56
CA ASP A 582 -22.50 7.00 -12.22
C ASP A 582 -22.58 8.55 -12.26
N ASP A 583 -22.52 9.14 -13.44
CA ASP A 583 -22.82 10.53 -13.74
C ASP A 583 -23.65 10.57 -15.03
N ALA A 584 -24.65 11.45 -15.08
CA ALA A 584 -25.58 11.56 -16.23
C ALA A 584 -24.92 12.16 -17.49
N GLU A 585 -23.82 12.90 -17.33
CA GLU A 585 -23.15 13.61 -18.43
C GLU A 585 -21.67 13.26 -18.60
N ILE A 586 -21.07 12.52 -17.64
CA ILE A 586 -19.69 12.02 -17.74
C ILE A 586 -19.70 10.50 -17.79
N ILE A 587 -19.57 9.96 -18.98
CA ILE A 587 -19.56 8.51 -19.22
C ILE A 587 -18.12 8.02 -19.20
N LYS A 588 -17.83 7.10 -18.30
CA LYS A 588 -16.52 6.45 -18.17
C LYS A 588 -16.57 5.10 -18.88
N VAL A 589 -15.60 4.85 -19.74
CA VAL A 589 -15.45 3.57 -20.45
C VAL A 589 -13.97 3.22 -20.60
N GLY A 590 -13.65 1.93 -20.67
CA GLY A 590 -12.29 1.46 -20.90
C GLY A 590 -11.92 1.47 -22.39
N ASN A 591 -10.68 1.07 -22.68
CA ASN A 591 -10.13 1.05 -24.02
C ASN A 591 -9.34 -0.23 -24.28
N PRO A 592 -9.86 -1.20 -25.04
CA PRO A 592 -9.18 -2.47 -25.34
C PRO A 592 -7.85 -2.30 -26.09
N THR A 593 -7.65 -1.15 -26.77
CA THR A 593 -6.43 -0.89 -27.55
C THR A 593 -5.25 -0.42 -26.69
N LEU A 594 -5.42 -0.30 -25.37
CA LEU A 594 -4.34 0.08 -24.47
C LEU A 594 -3.18 -0.91 -24.54
N ARG A 595 -1.98 -0.35 -24.38
CA ARG A 595 -0.71 -1.11 -24.34
C ARG A 595 0.03 -0.84 -23.03
N PRO A 596 0.91 -1.74 -22.60
CA PRO A 596 1.68 -1.56 -21.37
C PRO A 596 2.53 -0.30 -21.39
N GLN A 597 2.65 0.36 -20.24
CA GLN A 597 3.65 1.40 -20.01
C GLN A 597 4.87 0.84 -19.30
N PHE A 598 6.07 1.30 -19.70
CA PHE A 598 7.33 0.85 -19.14
C PHE A 598 7.99 1.97 -18.36
N THR A 599 8.59 1.65 -17.21
CA THR A 599 9.26 2.62 -16.35
C THR A 599 10.69 2.19 -16.06
N ASN A 600 11.63 3.13 -16.25
CA ASN A 600 12.97 3.03 -15.74
C ASN A 600 13.09 3.91 -14.49
N SER A 601 13.52 3.33 -13.38
CA SER A 601 13.65 4.01 -12.09
C SER A 601 15.10 3.99 -11.62
N PHE A 602 15.58 5.15 -11.16
CA PHE A 602 16.88 5.33 -10.53
C PHE A 602 16.68 5.93 -9.15
N GLU A 603 17.46 5.48 -8.17
CA GLU A 603 17.40 6.02 -6.81
C GLU A 603 18.80 6.03 -6.20
N LEU A 604 19.19 7.15 -5.60
CA LEU A 604 20.37 7.29 -4.76
C LEU A 604 19.88 7.56 -3.33
N GLY A 605 20.17 6.63 -2.42
CA GLY A 605 19.75 6.69 -1.02
C GLY A 605 20.93 6.82 -0.06
N TYR A 606 20.74 7.57 1.01
CA TYR A 606 21.63 7.61 2.16
C TYR A 606 20.85 7.39 3.44
N LYS A 607 21.34 6.50 4.28
CA LYS A 607 20.79 6.24 5.62
C LYS A 607 21.88 6.42 6.66
N THR A 608 21.59 7.15 7.72
CA THR A 608 22.39 7.20 8.96
C THR A 608 21.50 6.83 10.12
N SER A 609 21.99 6.02 11.06
CA SER A 609 21.28 5.57 12.24
C SER A 609 22.10 5.86 13.48
N TRP A 610 21.42 6.13 14.61
CA TRP A 610 22.01 6.32 15.93
C TRP A 610 21.10 5.67 16.97
N ASP A 611 21.51 5.66 18.23
CA ASP A 611 20.86 4.84 19.29
C ASP A 611 19.35 5.06 19.45
N LYS A 612 18.85 6.28 19.14
CA LYS A 612 17.44 6.66 19.33
C LYS A 612 16.74 7.13 18.08
N GLY A 613 17.30 6.87 16.91
CA GLY A 613 16.68 7.32 15.68
C GLY A 613 17.49 7.05 14.44
N TYR A 614 16.94 7.49 13.31
CA TYR A 614 17.62 7.43 12.02
C TYR A 614 17.18 8.60 11.11
N PHE A 615 18.02 8.89 10.17
CA PHE A 615 17.73 9.77 9.04
C PHE A 615 17.96 9.01 7.74
N TYR A 616 17.01 9.10 6.85
CA TYR A 616 17.08 8.56 5.50
C TYR A 616 16.74 9.65 4.50
N VAL A 617 17.52 9.75 3.42
CA VAL A 617 17.22 10.61 2.27
C VAL A 617 17.45 9.82 0.99
N ALA A 618 16.57 9.99 0.02
CA ALA A 618 16.69 9.39 -1.31
C ALA A 618 16.34 10.42 -2.39
N ALA A 619 17.23 10.58 -3.36
CA ALA A 619 16.92 11.24 -4.62
C ALA A 619 16.51 10.17 -5.64
N TYR A 620 15.41 10.38 -6.35
CA TYR A 620 14.89 9.42 -7.30
C TYR A 620 14.47 10.07 -8.62
N GLN A 621 14.52 9.28 -9.68
CA GLN A 621 14.02 9.64 -11.01
C GLN A 621 13.30 8.45 -11.62
N ARG A 622 12.11 8.68 -12.17
CA ARG A 622 11.34 7.72 -12.95
C ARG A 622 11.04 8.30 -14.32
N VAL A 623 11.28 7.50 -15.35
CA VAL A 623 10.96 7.81 -16.74
C VAL A 623 9.95 6.78 -17.22
N VAL A 624 8.77 7.23 -17.58
CA VAL A 624 7.64 6.38 -18.00
C VAL A 624 7.38 6.58 -19.49
N ASP A 625 7.42 5.51 -20.25
CA ASP A 625 7.08 5.46 -21.67
C ASP A 625 5.68 4.88 -21.86
N GLY A 626 4.83 5.54 -22.64
CA GLY A 626 3.46 5.12 -22.93
C GLY A 626 2.50 5.30 -21.74
N THR A 627 2.62 6.39 -21.01
CA THR A 627 1.82 6.69 -19.81
C THR A 627 0.32 6.46 -20.05
N ILE A 628 -0.28 5.55 -19.25
CA ILE A 628 -1.72 5.28 -19.29
C ILE A 628 -2.43 6.35 -18.45
N THR A 629 -3.28 7.12 -19.09
CA THR A 629 -4.02 8.21 -18.46
C THR A 629 -5.45 8.28 -18.98
N ARG A 630 -6.39 8.84 -18.19
CA ARG A 630 -7.77 9.07 -18.61
C ARG A 630 -7.89 10.44 -19.23
N ILE A 631 -8.52 10.50 -20.40
CA ILE A 631 -8.75 11.71 -21.18
C ILE A 631 -10.25 11.92 -21.30
N SER A 632 -10.69 13.15 -21.05
CA SER A 632 -12.08 13.58 -21.15
C SER A 632 -12.26 14.56 -22.30
N SER A 633 -13.28 14.33 -23.13
CA SER A 633 -13.65 15.21 -24.25
C SER A 633 -15.16 15.27 -24.40
N VAL A 634 -15.68 16.43 -24.85
CA VAL A 634 -17.09 16.59 -25.16
C VAL A 634 -17.41 15.87 -26.47
N VAL A 635 -18.54 15.19 -26.51
CA VAL A 635 -19.09 14.60 -27.72
C VAL A 635 -19.67 15.72 -28.58
N PRO A 636 -19.31 15.85 -29.88
CA PRO A 636 -19.83 16.89 -30.73
C PRO A 636 -21.35 16.99 -30.70
N ASN A 637 -21.88 18.22 -30.66
CA ASN A 637 -23.30 18.52 -30.58
C ASN A 637 -24.05 17.95 -29.36
N SER A 638 -23.36 17.73 -28.26
CA SER A 638 -23.97 17.26 -27.02
C SER A 638 -23.25 17.81 -25.78
N ASN A 639 -23.90 17.72 -24.63
CA ASN A 639 -23.26 18.01 -23.34
C ASN A 639 -22.63 16.75 -22.70
N LEU A 640 -22.55 15.63 -23.44
CA LEU A 640 -21.94 14.41 -22.96
C LEU A 640 -20.43 14.52 -23.02
N ILE A 641 -19.78 14.12 -21.93
CA ILE A 641 -18.33 14.01 -21.81
C ILE A 641 -17.97 12.52 -21.72
N TYR A 642 -17.11 12.06 -22.62
CA TYR A 642 -16.55 10.72 -22.51
C TYR A 642 -15.15 10.78 -21.89
N ALA A 643 -14.95 9.99 -20.86
CA ALA A 643 -13.69 9.85 -20.15
C ALA A 643 -13.10 8.45 -20.41
N ILE A 644 -12.08 8.37 -21.26
CA ILE A 644 -11.51 7.13 -21.81
C ILE A 644 -10.02 7.04 -21.46
N PHE A 645 -9.54 5.85 -21.11
CA PHE A 645 -8.11 5.62 -20.94
C PHE A 645 -7.38 5.59 -22.28
N GLN A 646 -6.21 6.23 -22.33
CA GLN A 646 -5.33 6.29 -23.49
C GLN A 646 -3.86 6.12 -23.08
N ASN A 647 -3.03 5.65 -24.01
CA ASN A 647 -1.58 5.75 -23.86
C ASN A 647 -1.15 7.17 -24.27
N ALA A 648 -0.83 7.99 -23.30
CA ALA A 648 -0.20 9.30 -23.50
C ALA A 648 1.28 9.13 -23.86
N GLY A 649 1.99 10.23 -24.06
CA GLY A 649 3.42 10.21 -24.33
C GLY A 649 4.28 9.81 -23.14
N ARG A 650 5.48 10.36 -23.07
CA ARG A 650 6.43 10.13 -22.01
C ARG A 650 6.17 11.06 -20.82
N SER A 651 6.30 10.50 -19.62
CA SER A 651 6.25 11.29 -18.38
C SER A 651 7.49 11.08 -17.51
N TYR A 652 7.76 12.06 -16.67
CA TYR A 652 8.90 12.09 -15.74
C TYR A 652 8.42 12.41 -14.34
N ASN A 653 8.94 11.69 -13.36
CA ASN A 653 8.72 11.95 -11.95
C ASN A 653 10.09 11.88 -11.25
N GLN A 654 10.58 13.00 -10.75
CA GLN A 654 11.87 13.10 -10.08
C GLN A 654 11.72 13.87 -8.78
N GLY A 655 12.40 13.42 -7.72
CA GLY A 655 12.21 14.04 -6.42
C GLY A 655 13.17 13.60 -5.35
N ILE A 656 12.94 14.14 -4.16
CA ILE A 656 13.68 13.83 -2.94
C ILE A 656 12.69 13.42 -1.86
N GLU A 657 12.90 12.23 -1.28
CA GLU A 657 12.19 11.74 -0.11
C GLU A 657 13.12 11.77 1.11
N MET A 658 12.61 12.27 2.25
CA MET A 658 13.32 12.26 3.53
C MET A 658 12.45 11.63 4.59
N VAL A 659 13.06 10.82 5.45
CA VAL A 659 12.46 10.25 6.65
C VAL A 659 13.38 10.53 7.82
N PHE A 660 12.85 11.16 8.84
CA PHE A 660 13.55 11.43 10.10
C PHE A 660 12.74 10.86 11.25
N THR A 661 13.33 9.96 12.03
CA THR A 661 12.74 9.37 13.22
C THR A 661 13.66 9.58 14.40
N GLN A 662 13.14 10.12 15.50
CA GLN A 662 13.88 10.40 16.72
C GLN A 662 13.05 10.15 17.97
N GLU A 663 13.55 9.36 18.90
CA GLU A 663 13.09 9.36 20.27
C GLU A 663 13.79 10.51 21.02
N ILE A 664 13.07 11.62 21.22
CA ILE A 664 13.58 12.83 21.87
C ILE A 664 13.76 12.57 23.36
N SER A 665 12.80 11.85 23.95
CA SER A 665 12.82 11.42 25.36
C SER A 665 12.06 10.10 25.51
N LYS A 666 12.13 9.46 26.68
CA LYS A 666 11.36 8.23 26.99
C LYS A 666 9.83 8.41 26.84
N TRP A 667 9.33 9.64 26.88
CA TRP A 667 7.92 9.95 26.80
C TRP A 667 7.50 10.58 25.46
N TYR A 668 8.45 10.96 24.57
CA TYR A 668 8.15 11.64 23.32
C TYR A 668 9.04 11.17 22.17
N SER A 669 8.42 10.80 21.07
CA SER A 669 9.09 10.47 19.80
C SER A 669 8.42 11.18 18.62
N ILE A 670 9.22 11.50 17.62
CA ILE A 670 8.83 12.19 16.39
C ILE A 670 9.22 11.37 15.17
N ASN A 671 8.33 11.32 14.18
CA ASN A 671 8.61 10.79 12.85
C ASN A 671 8.14 11.83 11.82
N LEU A 672 9.09 12.36 11.07
CA LEU A 672 8.86 13.35 10.01
C LEU A 672 9.14 12.72 8.66
N ASN A 673 8.20 12.86 7.75
CA ASN A 673 8.33 12.49 6.36
C ASN A 673 8.13 13.69 5.46
N LEU A 674 9.03 13.86 4.53
CA LEU A 674 8.97 14.88 3.48
C LEU A 674 9.21 14.20 2.14
N ASN A 675 8.35 14.45 1.17
CA ASN A 675 8.57 14.07 -0.22
C ASN A 675 8.28 15.29 -1.10
N VAL A 676 9.25 15.73 -1.86
CA VAL A 676 9.12 16.82 -2.83
C VAL A 676 9.53 16.28 -4.19
N TYR A 677 8.70 16.50 -5.20
CA TYR A 677 8.93 15.97 -6.54
C TYR A 677 8.50 16.95 -7.62
N HIS A 678 9.14 16.85 -8.77
CA HIS A 678 8.74 17.46 -10.01
C HIS A 678 8.08 16.40 -10.88
N ASN A 679 6.84 16.64 -11.25
CA ASN A 679 6.03 15.79 -12.10
C ASN A 679 5.84 16.47 -13.45
N GLN A 680 6.11 15.75 -14.54
CA GLN A 680 6.03 16.28 -15.90
C GLN A 680 5.38 15.26 -16.81
N ILE A 681 4.40 15.69 -17.58
CA ILE A 681 3.80 14.95 -18.69
C ILE A 681 4.10 15.73 -19.97
N ASN A 682 4.79 15.11 -20.92
CA ASN A 682 5.10 15.75 -22.20
C ASN A 682 3.84 16.02 -23.00
N ALA A 683 3.92 16.94 -23.97
CA ALA A 683 2.87 17.12 -24.96
C ALA A 683 2.62 15.81 -25.70
N PHE A 684 1.36 15.51 -25.95
CA PHE A 684 0.96 14.30 -26.66
C PHE A 684 -0.31 14.52 -27.49
N SER A 685 -0.53 13.65 -28.46
CA SER A 685 -1.75 13.57 -29.26
C SER A 685 -2.23 12.13 -29.28
N VAL A 686 -3.51 11.92 -29.04
CA VAL A 686 -4.14 10.60 -29.05
C VAL A 686 -5.48 10.66 -29.78
N GLU A 687 -5.83 9.57 -30.42
CA GLU A 687 -7.11 9.39 -31.10
C GLU A 687 -8.09 8.65 -30.21
N ASN A 688 -9.18 9.31 -29.82
CA ASN A 688 -10.32 8.67 -29.17
C ASN A 688 -11.18 8.01 -30.24
N LYS A 689 -11.48 6.74 -30.10
CA LYS A 689 -12.32 5.98 -31.01
C LYS A 689 -13.80 5.98 -30.65
N TYR A 690 -14.13 6.25 -29.42
CA TYR A 690 -15.49 6.16 -28.89
C TYR A 690 -15.93 7.47 -28.23
N PRO A 691 -17.24 7.89 -28.35
CA PRO A 691 -18.28 7.32 -29.19
C PRO A 691 -18.14 7.75 -30.67
N VAL A 692 -17.42 8.83 -30.89
CA VAL A 692 -17.14 9.40 -32.23
C VAL A 692 -15.63 9.64 -32.28
N PRO A 693 -14.95 9.19 -33.35
CA PRO A 693 -13.50 9.41 -33.45
C PRO A 693 -13.17 10.92 -33.41
N ASN A 694 -12.28 11.27 -32.50
CA ASN A 694 -11.73 12.61 -32.40
C ASN A 694 -10.26 12.56 -31.93
N THR A 695 -9.49 13.58 -32.24
CA THR A 695 -8.11 13.72 -31.84
C THR A 695 -8.02 14.65 -30.64
N PHE A 696 -7.49 14.16 -29.55
CA PHE A 696 -7.16 14.96 -28.36
C PHE A 696 -5.69 15.34 -28.38
N VAL A 697 -5.40 16.64 -28.22
CA VAL A 697 -4.04 17.19 -28.14
C VAL A 697 -3.84 17.84 -26.79
N ALA A 698 -2.83 17.40 -26.05
CA ALA A 698 -2.44 17.98 -24.77
C ALA A 698 -1.09 18.69 -24.87
N ALA A 699 -1.03 19.91 -24.34
CA ALA A 699 0.24 20.59 -24.13
C ALA A 699 1.04 19.92 -22.99
N LYS A 700 2.33 20.19 -22.93
CA LYS A 700 3.19 19.80 -21.79
C LYS A 700 2.61 20.35 -20.49
N GLN A 701 2.54 19.51 -19.48
CA GLN A 701 2.14 19.88 -18.12
C GLN A 701 3.28 19.54 -17.15
N GLU A 702 3.53 20.42 -16.20
CA GLU A 702 4.53 20.19 -15.15
C GLU A 702 4.19 20.91 -13.86
N ILE A 703 4.59 20.34 -12.74
CA ILE A 703 4.42 20.93 -11.41
C ILE A 703 5.50 20.44 -10.46
N VAL A 704 5.89 21.29 -9.52
CA VAL A 704 6.58 20.86 -8.31
C VAL A 704 5.54 20.66 -7.22
N SER A 705 5.43 19.43 -6.73
CA SER A 705 4.49 19.02 -5.71
C SER A 705 5.20 18.28 -4.56
N GLY A 706 4.43 17.85 -3.56
CA GLY A 706 4.98 17.10 -2.46
C GLY A 706 4.01 16.88 -1.32
N ASN A 707 4.51 16.23 -0.28
CA ASN A 707 3.77 16.02 0.94
C ASN A 707 4.68 16.05 2.16
N ILE A 708 4.11 16.48 3.29
CA ILE A 708 4.74 16.47 4.61
C ILE A 708 3.83 15.68 5.54
N LYS A 709 4.40 14.76 6.30
CA LYS A 709 3.71 14.03 7.36
C LYS A 709 4.54 14.10 8.62
N LEU A 710 3.91 14.49 9.70
CA LEU A 710 4.51 14.62 11.01
C LEU A 710 3.71 13.77 12.01
N ASN A 711 4.31 12.71 12.50
CA ASN A 711 3.76 11.87 13.55
C ASN A 711 4.47 12.18 14.87
N ASN A 712 3.72 12.59 15.86
CA ASN A 712 4.18 12.78 17.23
C ASN A 712 3.56 11.71 18.11
N THR A 713 4.37 10.94 18.82
CA THR A 713 3.91 9.91 19.73
C THR A 713 4.36 10.24 21.14
N PHE A 714 3.41 10.21 22.08
CA PHE A 714 3.61 10.54 23.48
C PHE A 714 3.32 9.31 24.35
N HIS A 715 4.32 8.83 25.09
CA HIS A 715 4.18 7.76 26.07
C HIS A 715 3.96 8.36 27.44
N LEU A 716 2.70 8.42 27.86
CA LEU A 716 2.27 9.08 29.08
C LEU A 716 2.22 8.09 30.27
N PRO A 717 2.18 8.59 31.51
CA PRO A 717 1.98 7.74 32.69
C PRO A 717 0.74 6.86 32.59
N LYS A 718 0.66 5.79 33.41
CA LYS A 718 -0.46 4.83 33.44
C LYS A 718 -0.66 4.04 32.13
N LYS A 719 0.41 3.83 31.34
CA LYS A 719 0.40 3.09 30.07
C LYS A 719 -0.57 3.69 29.06
N ILE A 720 -0.56 5.00 28.91
CA ILE A 720 -1.31 5.76 27.92
C ILE A 720 -0.33 6.17 26.83
N ASP A 721 -0.65 5.83 25.59
CA ASP A 721 0.02 6.35 24.41
C ASP A 721 -0.92 7.31 23.68
N ALA A 722 -0.42 8.46 23.26
CA ALA A 722 -1.15 9.41 22.43
C ALA A 722 -0.36 9.68 21.15
N GLN A 723 -1.06 9.84 20.05
CA GLN A 723 -0.46 10.12 18.73
C GLN A 723 -1.17 11.31 18.10
N LEU A 724 -0.40 12.29 17.64
CA LEU A 724 -0.86 13.43 16.85
C LEU A 724 -0.17 13.35 15.48
N THR A 725 -0.97 13.23 14.42
CA THR A 725 -0.49 13.17 13.04
C THR A 725 -0.96 14.40 12.28
N ALA A 726 -0.03 15.13 11.68
CA ALA A 726 -0.32 16.23 10.76
C ALA A 726 0.09 15.83 9.34
N ILE A 727 -0.81 16.06 8.37
CA ILE A 727 -0.61 15.73 6.95
C ILE A 727 -0.84 16.98 6.13
N TYR A 728 0.12 17.34 5.29
CA TYR A 728 -0.02 18.36 4.26
C TYR A 728 0.30 17.76 2.89
N LEU A 729 -0.60 17.96 1.93
CA LEU A 729 -0.46 17.57 0.54
C LEU A 729 -0.43 18.84 -0.30
N ALA A 730 0.67 19.08 -1.01
CA ALA A 730 0.80 20.22 -1.92
C ALA A 730 -0.10 20.05 -3.16
N PRO A 731 -0.36 21.11 -3.93
CA PRO A 731 -1.06 21.00 -5.21
C PRO A 731 -0.34 20.03 -6.14
N ASP A 732 -1.12 19.27 -6.94
CA ASP A 732 -0.55 18.33 -7.91
C ASP A 732 -1.30 18.38 -9.25
N ILE A 733 -0.64 17.88 -10.31
CA ILE A 733 -1.27 17.76 -11.63
C ILE A 733 -2.06 16.46 -11.72
N ILE A 734 -3.17 16.54 -12.42
CA ILE A 734 -3.95 15.43 -12.92
C ILE A 734 -3.98 15.52 -14.45
N PRO A 735 -4.35 14.48 -15.18
CA PRO A 735 -4.13 14.39 -16.64
C PRO A 735 -4.59 15.60 -17.49
N GLN A 736 -5.62 16.31 -17.08
CA GLN A 736 -6.15 17.47 -17.77
C GLN A 736 -6.32 18.68 -16.86
N GLY A 737 -5.57 18.75 -15.76
CA GLY A 737 -5.76 19.83 -14.81
C GLY A 737 -4.91 19.70 -13.56
N LYS A 738 -5.44 20.21 -12.46
CA LYS A 738 -4.76 20.21 -11.15
C LYS A 738 -5.72 20.01 -9.99
N ILE A 739 -5.16 19.51 -8.91
CA ILE A 739 -5.79 19.37 -7.60
C ILE A 739 -5.12 20.33 -6.63
N ALA A 740 -5.92 21.04 -5.81
CA ALA A 740 -5.40 21.97 -4.83
C ALA A 740 -4.81 21.29 -3.60
N GLN A 741 -4.08 22.05 -2.79
CA GLN A 741 -3.51 21.58 -1.52
C GLN A 741 -4.59 21.13 -0.52
N ARG A 742 -4.19 20.21 0.35
CA ARG A 742 -5.03 19.65 1.42
C ARG A 742 -4.23 19.48 2.70
N PHE A 743 -4.91 19.59 3.82
CA PHE A 743 -4.30 19.46 5.14
C PHE A 743 -5.23 18.70 6.07
N SER A 744 -4.68 17.86 6.96
CA SER A 744 -5.43 17.24 8.04
C SER A 744 -4.61 17.07 9.30
N ILE A 745 -5.30 17.02 10.45
CA ILE A 745 -4.75 16.60 11.73
C ILE A 745 -5.60 15.45 12.26
N ASP A 746 -4.91 14.36 12.64
CA ASP A 746 -5.50 13.18 13.27
C ASP A 746 -4.99 13.04 14.70
N LEU A 747 -5.84 12.59 15.60
CA LEU A 747 -5.52 12.35 17.02
C LEU A 747 -5.88 10.90 17.37
N GLY A 748 -5.02 10.23 18.12
CA GLY A 748 -5.27 8.92 18.68
C GLY A 748 -4.77 8.82 20.11
N ILE A 749 -5.53 8.15 20.98
CA ILE A 749 -5.16 7.85 22.35
C ILE A 749 -5.42 6.37 22.60
N LYS A 750 -4.46 5.69 23.20
CA LYS A 750 -4.54 4.26 23.52
C LYS A 750 -4.10 4.04 24.96
N ARG A 751 -4.81 3.17 25.69
CA ARG A 751 -4.45 2.76 27.04
C ARG A 751 -4.38 1.25 27.15
N SER A 752 -3.26 0.76 27.62
CA SER A 752 -3.09 -0.65 27.95
C SER A 752 -3.69 -0.95 29.32
N LEU A 753 -4.55 -1.98 29.39
CA LEU A 753 -5.30 -2.43 30.56
C LEU A 753 -4.95 -3.89 30.87
N GLN A 754 -5.40 -4.41 32.04
CA GLN A 754 -5.36 -5.83 32.39
C GLN A 754 -3.97 -6.45 32.20
N LYS A 755 -2.93 -5.76 32.69
CA LYS A 755 -1.52 -6.16 32.57
C LYS A 755 -1.01 -6.33 31.13
N GLY A 756 -1.60 -5.58 30.17
CA GLY A 756 -1.23 -5.63 28.75
C GLY A 756 -2.12 -6.53 27.89
N LYS A 757 -3.06 -7.26 28.47
CA LYS A 757 -4.00 -8.10 27.72
C LYS A 757 -5.14 -7.28 27.09
N GLY A 758 -5.59 -6.21 27.75
CA GLY A 758 -6.62 -5.29 27.27
C GLY A 758 -6.03 -4.02 26.66
N GLU A 759 -6.66 -3.49 25.63
CA GLU A 759 -6.29 -2.25 24.97
C GLU A 759 -7.55 -1.46 24.64
N LEU A 760 -7.72 -0.31 25.27
CA LEU A 760 -8.78 0.66 24.95
C LEU A 760 -8.19 1.78 24.11
N PHE A 761 -8.86 2.17 23.03
CA PHE A 761 -8.42 3.30 22.20
C PHE A 761 -9.58 4.24 21.82
N LEU A 762 -9.23 5.48 21.60
CA LEU A 762 -10.08 6.53 21.04
C LEU A 762 -9.27 7.25 19.96
N ASN A 763 -9.87 7.48 18.80
CA ASN A 763 -9.25 8.30 17.77
C ASN A 763 -10.23 9.21 17.05
N ALA A 764 -9.69 10.26 16.45
CA ALA A 764 -10.42 11.20 15.60
C ALA A 764 -9.54 11.54 14.38
N THR A 765 -10.07 11.28 13.19
CA THR A 765 -9.40 11.60 11.92
C THR A 765 -9.88 12.96 11.42
N ASP A 766 -9.00 13.71 10.75
CA ASP A 766 -9.26 15.03 10.17
C ASP A 766 -10.09 15.93 11.09
N ILE A 767 -9.60 16.14 12.34
CA ILE A 767 -10.36 16.81 13.41
C ILE A 767 -10.89 18.19 13.03
N PHE A 768 -10.26 18.86 12.05
CA PHE A 768 -10.70 20.15 11.52
C PHE A 768 -11.54 20.03 10.24
N ASN A 769 -11.74 18.80 9.74
CA ASN A 769 -12.48 18.50 8.52
C ASN A 769 -11.97 19.35 7.33
N THR A 770 -10.67 19.30 7.07
CA THR A 770 -9.97 20.16 6.11
C THR A 770 -9.45 19.41 4.85
N MET A 771 -9.63 18.10 4.78
CA MET A 771 -9.23 17.27 3.63
C MET A 771 -10.20 17.40 2.43
N ILE A 772 -10.59 18.64 2.12
CA ILE A 772 -11.48 18.97 1.01
C ILE A 772 -10.73 18.82 -0.32
N VAL A 773 -11.34 18.14 -1.30
CA VAL A 773 -10.76 17.97 -2.63
C VAL A 773 -11.28 19.04 -3.58
N LYS A 774 -10.39 19.92 -4.04
CA LYS A 774 -10.70 20.93 -5.07
C LYS A 774 -9.95 20.61 -6.35
N LYS A 775 -10.66 20.57 -7.50
CA LYS A 775 -10.09 20.22 -8.79
C LYS A 775 -10.44 21.29 -9.84
N GLU A 776 -9.49 21.51 -10.73
CA GLU A 776 -9.71 22.24 -12.00
C GLU A 776 -9.30 21.31 -13.13
N ILE A 777 -10.18 21.10 -14.11
CA ILE A 777 -9.93 20.28 -15.28
C ILE A 777 -10.21 21.12 -16.52
N GLN A 778 -9.29 21.10 -17.47
CA GLN A 778 -9.47 21.67 -18.80
C GLN A 778 -9.56 20.52 -19.81
N GLY A 779 -10.77 20.13 -20.15
CA GLY A 779 -11.04 19.15 -21.19
C GLY A 779 -11.07 19.77 -22.58
N GLN A 780 -11.27 18.95 -23.60
CA GLN A 780 -11.54 19.44 -24.93
C GLN A 780 -13.02 19.84 -25.04
N GLY A 781 -13.30 21.12 -25.25
CA GLY A 781 -14.66 21.66 -25.37
C GLY A 781 -15.30 22.02 -24.02
N PHE A 782 -14.60 21.93 -22.89
CA PHE A 782 -15.16 22.30 -21.58
C PHE A 782 -14.10 22.61 -20.53
N LYS A 783 -14.50 23.39 -19.54
CA LYS A 783 -13.78 23.59 -18.26
C LYS A 783 -14.64 23.06 -17.11
N TYR A 784 -14.02 22.40 -16.16
CA TYR A 784 -14.66 21.80 -14.99
C TYR A 784 -13.95 22.25 -13.73
N THR A 785 -14.69 22.80 -12.78
CA THR A 785 -14.20 23.09 -11.43
C THR A 785 -15.06 22.36 -10.43
N SER A 786 -14.44 21.77 -9.43
CA SER A 786 -15.19 21.06 -8.38
C SER A 786 -14.62 21.25 -6.99
N THR A 787 -15.50 21.10 -5.98
CA THR A 787 -15.16 21.02 -4.58
C THR A 787 -15.93 19.87 -3.95
N ASP A 788 -15.20 18.84 -3.47
CA ASP A 788 -15.78 17.65 -2.84
C ASP A 788 -15.58 17.69 -1.32
N TYR A 789 -16.69 17.71 -0.58
CA TYR A 789 -16.79 17.67 0.88
C TYR A 789 -17.18 16.26 1.37
N TYR A 790 -16.52 15.23 0.88
CA TYR A 790 -16.76 13.85 1.31
C TYR A 790 -16.35 13.64 2.79
N GLU A 791 -16.77 12.53 3.37
CA GLU A 791 -16.48 12.23 4.77
C GLU A 791 -15.01 11.89 4.98
N THR A 792 -14.32 12.72 5.76
CA THR A 792 -12.93 12.48 6.21
C THR A 792 -12.84 12.48 7.74
N GLN A 793 -13.76 13.18 8.38
CA GLN A 793 -13.84 13.29 9.84
C GLN A 793 -14.61 12.11 10.42
N VAL A 794 -13.94 11.26 11.19
CA VAL A 794 -14.53 10.12 11.89
C VAL A 794 -13.95 10.01 13.30
N ILE A 795 -14.81 9.83 14.29
CA ILE A 795 -14.42 9.54 15.68
C ILE A 795 -14.70 8.06 15.93
N ARG A 796 -13.73 7.33 16.52
CA ARG A 796 -13.86 5.90 16.85
C ARG A 796 -13.43 5.64 18.28
N ILE A 797 -14.10 4.69 18.91
CA ILE A 797 -13.70 4.08 20.18
C ILE A 797 -13.69 2.56 20.00
N GLY A 798 -12.69 1.90 20.55
CA GLY A 798 -12.60 0.45 20.46
C GLY A 798 -11.86 -0.17 21.63
N TYR A 799 -12.14 -1.45 21.84
CA TYR A 799 -11.52 -2.28 22.85
C TYR A 799 -11.05 -3.59 22.25
N ASN A 800 -9.83 -3.99 22.56
CA ASN A 800 -9.23 -5.26 22.17
C ASN A 800 -8.80 -6.03 23.43
N TYR A 801 -8.99 -7.35 23.43
CA TYR A 801 -8.54 -8.24 24.48
C TYR A 801 -7.74 -9.41 23.91
N LYS A 802 -6.53 -9.64 24.43
CA LYS A 802 -5.65 -10.77 24.10
C LYS A 802 -5.72 -11.81 25.24
N PHE A 803 -5.86 -13.09 24.91
CA PHE A 803 -5.97 -14.19 25.89
C PHE A 803 -5.08 -15.37 25.52
#